data_8740f60091f91631607d46b19895f0ea
#
_entry.id   8740f60091f91631607d46b19895f0ea
#
_cell.length_a   1.000
_cell.length_b   1.000
_cell.length_c   1.000
_cell.angle_alpha   90.00
_cell.angle_beta   90.00
_cell.angle_gamma   90.00
#
_symmetry.space_group_name_H-M   'P 1'
#
loop_
_entity.id
_entity.type
_entity.pdbx_description
1 polymer ?
#
loop_
_entity_poly.entity_id
_entity_poly.type
_entity_poly.pdbx_seq_one_letter_code
_entity_poly.pdbx_strand_id
1 'polypeptide(L)'
;MRFLLQHRLSFFMATLRTSILPAVTLLFPSNTRFLQSSTRVFPVFASKPINNCSNNYRSLALKTTTKTNGFSSAPVLSEDIDNRRVGLQPSDIMKIKLKEMGIDMDKCVPGQYSHLLCPACKGGDSEEKSLSVYITPDGVSALWMCFRAKCGWKGSTRVRDSVAFGESRSSLNQIALPKTVREVTEEGLQLEPLSDELLGYFAERMITSKTLQRNRVMQKRCGNDEVVIAFTYQKQGKLVNCKYRDIVKRFWQEKDTEKVFYGLDDIDGERDIIIVEGEIDKLSMEEAGFRNCVSVPDGAPASVSTKDLPPEDKDIKYKYLWNCREYLNKASRIILATDGDPPGQALAEELARRLGKERCWRVKWPKKDEVNYFKDANEVLMYLGPLVLKEVVENAELYPISGLFNFRDYFAEIDAYYHRSFGDEFGVSTGWRNLDELYNVVPGELTIVTGVPNSGKSEWIDALICNINHSVGWTFVLCSMENKVREHARKLLEKHIKKPFFKASYGGNAERMTEEELEQGKQWLSDTFSLIRCENDALPSIKWVLELAKAAVLRHGVRGLVIDPYNELDHQRPVSQTETEYVSQMLTKIKRFAQHHGCHVWFVAHPRQLHSWVGAPPNLYDISGSAHFINKCDNGIVIHRNRDPDAGPIDRVQVCVRKVRNKVAGTIGDAYLSYNRVTGEFADIK
;
A
#
# COMPACT_ATOMS: atom_id res chain seq x y z
N MET A 1 -18.65 -44.69 -38.15
CA MET A 1 -18.34 -44.38 -39.55
C MET A 1 -17.13 -43.44 -39.44
N ARG A 2 -15.90 -43.88 -39.53
CA ARG A 2 -15.11 -44.09 -40.81
C ARG A 2 -15.11 -42.75 -41.58
N PHE A 3 -14.00 -42.06 -41.92
CA PHE A 3 -12.70 -42.42 -42.45
C PHE A 3 -11.85 -41.15 -42.41
N LEU A 4 -10.64 -41.20 -42.08
CA LEU A 4 -9.35 -41.34 -42.79
C LEU A 4 -8.70 -39.99 -43.11
N LEU A 5 -7.53 -39.76 -42.58
CA LEU A 5 -6.15 -40.16 -42.96
C LEU A 5 -5.43 -39.03 -43.72
N GLN A 6 -4.37 -38.52 -43.14
CA GLN A 6 -2.95 -38.75 -43.46
C GLN A 6 -2.35 -37.86 -44.55
N HIS A 7 -1.19 -37.41 -44.24
CA HIS A 7 0.07 -37.22 -45.02
C HIS A 7 0.57 -35.77 -44.98
N ARG A 8 1.81 -35.41 -44.73
CA ARG A 8 3.19 -35.99 -44.83
C ARG A 8 4.11 -35.08 -44.02
N LEU A 9 4.96 -35.44 -43.17
CA LEU A 9 6.32 -36.01 -43.20
C LEU A 9 7.22 -35.58 -44.38
N SER A 10 8.34 -34.94 -44.04
CA SER A 10 9.68 -35.37 -44.42
C SER A 10 10.69 -34.23 -44.60
N PHE A 11 11.79 -34.40 -43.96
CA PHE A 11 13.22 -34.32 -44.29
C PHE A 11 13.86 -32.95 -44.06
N PHE A 12 14.90 -32.82 -43.23
CA PHE A 12 16.25 -33.33 -43.45
C PHE A 12 17.05 -33.43 -42.17
N MET A 13 17.60 -34.59 -41.94
CA MET A 13 18.73 -34.87 -41.06
C MET A 13 20.03 -34.74 -41.87
N ALA A 14 21.09 -34.41 -41.21
CA ALA A 14 22.47 -34.89 -41.42
C ALA A 14 23.47 -33.77 -41.08
N THR A 15 24.54 -33.91 -40.45
CA THR A 15 25.47 -34.89 -39.96
C THR A 15 26.69 -34.16 -39.42
N LEU A 16 27.15 -34.58 -38.28
CA LEU A 16 28.48 -35.12 -37.92
C LEU A 16 29.61 -34.15 -37.56
N ARG A 17 30.04 -34.28 -36.35
CA ARG A 17 31.27 -34.90 -35.77
C ARG A 17 32.35 -33.93 -35.30
N THR A 18 32.62 -34.08 -34.00
CA THR A 18 33.93 -34.33 -33.33
C THR A 18 34.99 -33.22 -33.44
N SER A 19 35.59 -32.74 -32.38
CA SER A 19 36.45 -33.43 -31.43
C SER A 19 37.17 -32.44 -30.50
N ILE A 20 37.40 -32.91 -29.26
CA ILE A 20 38.64 -32.73 -28.47
C ILE A 20 38.81 -31.47 -27.65
N LEU A 21 38.71 -31.69 -26.34
CA LEU A 21 39.39 -30.98 -25.24
C LEU A 21 40.94 -31.05 -25.42
N PRO A 22 41.70 -30.07 -24.85
CA PRO A 22 42.23 -30.42 -23.56
C PRO A 22 42.23 -29.27 -22.54
N ALA A 23 42.24 -29.68 -21.27
CA ALA A 23 42.52 -28.93 -20.07
C ALA A 23 43.96 -28.36 -20.07
N VAL A 24 44.09 -27.11 -19.54
CA VAL A 24 45.36 -26.67 -18.94
C VAL A 24 45.04 -25.94 -17.67
N THR A 25 45.54 -26.52 -16.60
CA THR A 25 45.72 -25.97 -15.26
C THR A 25 46.89 -24.97 -15.28
N LEU A 26 46.82 -23.89 -14.50
CA LEU A 26 47.88 -23.44 -13.61
C LEU A 26 47.91 -21.92 -13.35
N LEU A 27 47.94 -21.66 -12.03
CA LEU A 27 48.77 -20.68 -11.31
C LEU A 27 48.27 -19.26 -11.09
N PHE A 28 47.97 -19.02 -9.84
CA PHE A 28 48.11 -17.73 -9.17
C PHE A 28 49.58 -17.23 -9.20
N PRO A 29 49.82 -15.93 -9.17
CA PRO A 29 50.29 -15.36 -7.93
C PRO A 29 49.69 -14.01 -7.52
N SER A 30 49.64 -13.86 -6.22
CA SER A 30 49.51 -12.64 -5.43
C SER A 30 50.43 -11.54 -5.86
N ASN A 31 49.92 -10.27 -5.92
CA ASN A 31 50.63 -9.16 -5.27
C ASN A 31 49.80 -7.86 -5.21
N THR A 32 49.78 -7.37 -4.00
CA THR A 32 49.43 -6.06 -3.48
C THR A 32 49.94 -4.86 -4.30
N ARG A 33 49.11 -3.78 -4.42
CA ARG A 33 49.47 -2.40 -4.04
C ARG A 33 48.36 -1.40 -4.35
N PHE A 34 47.92 -0.73 -3.28
CA PHE A 34 47.53 0.69 -3.12
C PHE A 34 47.35 1.55 -4.39
N LEU A 35 46.17 2.19 -4.50
CA LEU A 35 46.08 3.63 -4.71
C LEU A 35 44.73 4.19 -4.26
N GLN A 36 44.83 5.27 -3.51
CA GLN A 36 43.82 6.14 -2.92
C GLN A 36 43.01 6.94 -3.94
N SER A 37 41.83 7.26 -3.54
CA SER A 37 41.10 8.56 -3.63
C SER A 37 39.71 8.33 -4.25
N SER A 38 38.63 8.84 -3.77
CA SER A 38 38.29 10.06 -3.07
C SER A 38 36.87 9.93 -2.49
N THR A 39 36.78 10.16 -1.22
CA THR A 39 35.56 10.37 -0.47
C THR A 39 34.88 11.66 -0.89
N ARG A 40 33.59 11.58 -1.30
CA ARG A 40 32.65 12.71 -1.22
C ARG A 40 31.73 12.51 -0.03
N VAL A 41 31.97 13.34 0.95
CA VAL A 41 31.18 13.51 2.17
C VAL A 41 29.88 14.24 1.83
N PHE A 42 28.72 13.67 2.21
CA PHE A 42 27.48 14.42 2.34
C PHE A 42 27.25 14.78 3.81
N PRO A 43 26.80 15.98 4.13
CA PRO A 43 26.70 16.44 5.51
C PRO A 43 25.49 15.83 6.22
N VAL A 44 25.76 15.31 7.41
CA VAL A 44 24.79 14.87 8.41
C VAL A 44 24.22 16.11 9.09
N PHE A 45 22.91 16.30 9.03
CA PHE A 45 22.21 17.28 9.89
C PHE A 45 21.96 16.66 11.25
N ALA A 46 22.62 17.21 12.25
CA ALA A 46 22.41 16.90 13.66
C ALA A 46 21.10 17.52 14.14
N SER A 47 20.21 16.69 14.69
CA SER A 47 19.04 17.10 15.47
C SER A 47 19.43 17.24 16.94
N LYS A 48 19.21 18.41 17.50
CA LYS A 48 19.33 18.71 18.93
C LYS A 48 18.11 18.14 19.70
N PRO A 49 18.29 17.78 20.99
CA PRO A 49 17.23 17.21 21.80
C PRO A 49 16.28 18.29 22.32
N ILE A 50 14.99 17.98 22.34
CA ILE A 50 13.95 18.79 22.97
C ILE A 50 13.65 18.20 24.36
N ASN A 51 13.85 19.04 25.36
CA ASN A 51 13.59 18.81 26.75
C ASN A 51 12.08 18.59 27.06
N ASN A 52 11.87 17.75 28.05
CA ASN A 52 10.62 17.51 28.78
C ASN A 52 9.94 18.79 29.26
N CYS A 53 8.64 18.85 29.09
CA CYS A 53 7.74 19.55 30.00
C CYS A 53 6.49 18.72 30.23
N SER A 54 6.40 18.24 31.47
CA SER A 54 5.22 17.66 32.09
C SER A 54 4.12 18.70 32.22
N ASN A 55 2.85 18.35 31.89
CA ASN A 55 1.72 18.86 32.72
C ASN A 55 0.39 18.11 32.43
N ASN A 56 -0.07 17.51 33.52
CA ASN A 56 -1.42 17.41 34.04
C ASN A 56 -2.62 17.23 33.10
N TYR A 57 -3.09 16.02 33.04
CA TYR A 57 -4.48 15.70 32.70
C TYR A 57 -5.34 15.71 33.96
N ARG A 58 -6.31 16.64 34.01
CA ARG A 58 -7.48 16.52 34.86
C ARG A 58 -8.64 15.99 34.04
N SER A 59 -9.14 14.87 34.47
CA SER A 59 -10.37 14.22 34.04
C SER A 59 -11.60 15.08 34.40
N LEU A 60 -12.52 15.25 33.46
CA LEU A 60 -13.89 15.67 33.75
C LEU A 60 -14.85 14.62 33.15
N ALA A 61 -15.51 13.95 34.08
CA ALA A 61 -16.55 12.97 33.82
C ALA A 61 -17.84 13.66 33.38
N LEU A 62 -18.42 13.20 32.31
CA LEU A 62 -19.79 13.52 31.88
C LEU A 62 -20.78 12.65 32.65
N LYS A 63 -21.60 13.27 33.50
CA LYS A 63 -22.84 12.69 34.04
C LYS A 63 -24.03 13.16 33.20
N THR A 64 -24.68 12.21 32.55
CA THR A 64 -26.01 12.36 31.97
C THR A 64 -27.06 12.39 33.08
N THR A 65 -27.90 13.42 33.11
CA THR A 65 -29.24 13.35 33.73
C THR A 65 -30.23 14.22 32.94
N THR A 66 -31.21 13.51 32.41
CA THR A 66 -32.47 14.06 31.90
C THR A 66 -33.28 14.72 33.04
N LYS A 67 -33.79 15.92 32.82
CA LYS A 67 -35.09 16.36 33.36
C LYS A 67 -35.65 17.57 32.60
N THR A 68 -36.92 17.45 32.36
CA THR A 68 -37.87 18.33 31.68
C THR A 68 -38.26 19.57 32.52
N ASN A 69 -38.73 20.59 31.76
CA ASN A 69 -39.67 21.67 32.12
C ASN A 69 -39.15 22.93 32.81
N GLY A 70 -39.53 24.05 32.18
CA GLY A 70 -39.70 25.32 32.86
C GLY A 70 -39.50 26.55 31.97
N PHE A 71 -40.57 27.09 31.47
CA PHE A 71 -40.67 28.42 30.85
C PHE A 71 -40.10 29.52 31.75
N SER A 72 -39.30 30.42 31.20
CA SER A 72 -39.30 31.84 31.59
C SER A 72 -38.74 32.72 30.51
N SER A 73 -39.49 33.72 30.17
CA SER A 73 -39.34 34.75 29.17
C SER A 73 -38.30 35.81 29.49
N ALA A 74 -37.69 36.36 28.42
CA ALA A 74 -37.24 37.72 28.17
C ALA A 74 -35.73 37.97 28.13
N PRO A 75 -35.25 39.00 27.38
CA PRO A 75 -35.97 39.93 26.53
C PRO A 75 -35.44 40.03 25.10
N VAL A 76 -36.32 40.48 24.22
CA VAL A 76 -36.16 40.92 22.86
C VAL A 76 -35.24 42.16 22.79
N LEU A 77 -34.12 42.02 22.11
CA LEU A 77 -33.32 43.15 21.56
C LEU A 77 -32.76 42.72 20.19
N SER A 78 -33.60 42.69 19.18
CA SER A 78 -33.17 42.42 17.79
C SER A 78 -34.01 43.09 16.70
N GLU A 79 -34.86 44.08 17.03
CA GLU A 79 -35.68 44.79 16.02
C GLU A 79 -35.13 46.11 15.55
N ASP A 80 -34.09 46.70 16.16
CA ASP A 80 -33.58 48.03 15.82
C ASP A 80 -32.38 48.08 14.87
N ILE A 81 -31.84 46.95 14.44
CA ILE A 81 -30.64 46.92 13.57
C ILE A 81 -31.01 46.76 12.06
N ASP A 82 -32.15 46.18 11.76
CA ASP A 82 -32.52 45.94 10.33
C ASP A 82 -33.17 47.18 9.64
N ASN A 83 -33.74 48.12 10.40
CA ASN A 83 -34.37 49.33 9.82
C ASN A 83 -33.38 50.44 9.47
N ARG A 84 -32.07 50.34 9.78
CA ARG A 84 -31.03 51.29 9.35
C ARG A 84 -30.27 50.90 8.08
N ARG A 85 -30.57 49.79 7.47
CA ARG A 85 -29.85 49.29 6.25
C ARG A 85 -30.47 49.71 4.93
N VAL A 86 -31.58 50.41 4.92
CA VAL A 86 -32.23 50.91 3.70
C VAL A 86 -31.58 52.21 3.29
N GLY A 87 -30.66 52.18 2.29
CA GLY A 87 -30.00 53.38 1.73
C GLY A 87 -28.46 53.38 1.81
N LEU A 88 -27.84 52.32 2.34
CA LEU A 88 -26.37 52.21 2.35
C LEU A 88 -25.82 51.75 1.01
N GLN A 89 -24.75 52.41 0.55
CA GLN A 89 -24.03 51.96 -0.66
C GLN A 89 -23.41 50.55 -0.43
N PRO A 90 -23.24 49.76 -1.48
CA PRO A 90 -22.62 48.42 -1.37
C PRO A 90 -21.29 48.43 -0.64
N SER A 91 -20.48 49.47 -0.79
CA SER A 91 -19.21 49.69 -0.09
C SER A 91 -19.38 49.77 1.42
N ASP A 92 -20.47 50.39 1.93
CA ASP A 92 -20.69 50.55 3.38
C ASP A 92 -21.15 49.26 4.02
N ILE A 93 -21.95 48.46 3.32
CA ILE A 93 -22.36 47.12 3.74
C ILE A 93 -21.14 46.20 3.76
N MET A 94 -20.25 46.31 2.78
CA MET A 94 -19.01 45.55 2.75
C MET A 94 -18.08 45.90 3.91
N LYS A 95 -17.98 47.19 4.27
CA LYS A 95 -17.23 47.66 5.46
C LYS A 95 -17.71 47.00 6.73
N ILE A 96 -19.01 46.95 6.97
CA ILE A 96 -19.61 46.33 8.14
C ILE A 96 -19.26 44.83 8.16
N LYS A 97 -19.47 44.13 7.07
CA LYS A 97 -19.18 42.68 6.99
C LYS A 97 -17.70 42.33 7.23
N LEU A 98 -16.78 43.08 6.66
CA LEU A 98 -15.34 42.85 6.85
C LEU A 98 -14.90 43.19 8.26
N LYS A 99 -15.48 44.25 8.87
CA LYS A 99 -15.21 44.62 10.26
C LYS A 99 -15.69 43.56 11.26
N GLU A 100 -16.85 42.94 11.01
CA GLU A 100 -17.34 41.79 11.80
C GLU A 100 -16.38 40.60 11.77
N MET A 101 -15.60 40.44 10.69
CA MET A 101 -14.57 39.41 10.55
C MET A 101 -13.20 39.86 11.06
N GLY A 102 -13.08 41.05 11.62
CA GLY A 102 -11.83 41.62 12.14
C GLY A 102 -10.91 42.22 11.08
N ILE A 103 -11.41 42.42 9.83
CA ILE A 103 -10.67 43.06 8.73
C ILE A 103 -11.03 44.54 8.67
N ASP A 104 -10.04 45.40 8.83
CA ASP A 104 -10.21 46.87 8.79
C ASP A 104 -10.21 47.37 7.35
N MET A 105 -11.40 47.67 6.83
CA MET A 105 -11.58 48.10 5.45
C MET A 105 -11.10 49.54 5.20
N ASP A 106 -10.96 50.38 6.24
CA ASP A 106 -10.47 51.77 6.02
C ASP A 106 -9.01 51.80 5.62
N LYS A 107 -8.32 50.64 5.72
CA LYS A 107 -6.95 50.42 5.22
C LYS A 107 -6.90 49.71 3.85
N CYS A 108 -8.05 49.47 3.21
CA CYS A 108 -8.17 48.79 1.92
C CYS A 108 -8.63 49.72 0.82
N VAL A 109 -8.00 49.64 -0.35
CA VAL A 109 -8.42 50.39 -1.57
C VAL A 109 -9.11 49.39 -2.50
N PRO A 110 -10.42 49.63 -2.87
CA PRO A 110 -11.08 48.79 -3.85
C PRO A 110 -10.35 48.75 -5.19
N GLY A 111 -10.27 47.58 -5.79
CA GLY A 111 -9.51 47.32 -7.02
C GLY A 111 -8.04 47.03 -6.84
N GLN A 112 -7.51 47.08 -5.59
CA GLN A 112 -6.12 46.81 -5.29
C GLN A 112 -5.99 45.79 -4.15
N TYR A 113 -4.87 45.06 -4.12
CA TYR A 113 -4.52 44.19 -3.01
C TYR A 113 -3.96 45.01 -1.83
N SER A 114 -4.58 44.87 -0.66
CA SER A 114 -4.13 45.48 0.59
C SER A 114 -3.56 44.45 1.52
N HIS A 115 -2.43 44.76 2.18
CA HIS A 115 -1.78 43.86 3.12
C HIS A 115 -2.01 44.31 4.56
N LEU A 116 -2.67 43.44 5.34
CA LEU A 116 -3.11 43.72 6.70
C LEU A 116 -2.57 42.68 7.69
N LEU A 117 -2.71 42.96 8.98
CA LEU A 117 -2.54 41.95 10.03
C LEU A 117 -3.69 40.94 9.96
N CYS A 118 -3.37 39.67 10.00
CA CYS A 118 -4.36 38.61 9.96
C CYS A 118 -5.11 38.54 11.30
N PRO A 119 -6.45 38.62 11.35
CA PRO A 119 -7.21 38.51 12.60
C PRO A 119 -7.02 37.18 13.30
N ALA A 120 -6.76 36.10 12.55
CA ALA A 120 -6.64 34.75 13.09
C ALA A 120 -5.27 34.48 13.74
N CYS A 121 -4.17 34.97 13.13
CA CYS A 121 -2.81 34.70 13.66
C CYS A 121 -2.04 35.94 14.13
N LYS A 122 -2.65 37.14 14.05
CA LYS A 122 -2.08 38.44 14.44
C LYS A 122 -0.66 38.69 13.92
N GLY A 123 -0.33 38.11 12.76
CA GLY A 123 1.01 38.22 12.17
C GLY A 123 2.08 37.36 12.86
N GLY A 124 1.72 36.58 13.90
CA GLY A 124 2.64 35.80 14.74
C GLY A 124 3.61 36.65 15.55
N ASP A 125 4.72 36.08 16.01
CA ASP A 125 5.71 36.75 16.85
C ASP A 125 6.38 37.97 16.18
N SER A 126 6.30 38.06 14.85
CA SER A 126 6.88 39.16 14.04
C SER A 126 5.88 40.25 13.68
N GLU A 127 4.61 40.13 14.06
CA GLU A 127 3.50 41.05 13.72
C GLU A 127 3.44 41.42 12.23
N GLU A 128 3.70 40.45 11.33
CA GLU A 128 3.75 40.67 9.90
C GLU A 128 2.37 40.92 9.29
N LYS A 129 2.27 41.86 8.36
CA LYS A 129 1.06 42.11 7.55
C LYS A 129 0.88 41.01 6.51
N SER A 130 0.63 39.80 6.96
CA SER A 130 0.55 38.59 6.15
C SER A 130 -0.80 38.29 5.52
N LEU A 131 -1.82 39.09 5.81
CA LEU A 131 -3.16 38.97 5.22
C LEU A 131 -3.26 39.83 3.96
N SER A 132 -3.45 39.23 2.82
CA SER A 132 -3.82 39.92 1.58
C SER A 132 -5.32 39.98 1.46
N VAL A 133 -5.86 41.17 1.24
CA VAL A 133 -7.29 41.43 1.03
C VAL A 133 -7.47 42.12 -0.31
N TYR A 134 -8.38 41.63 -1.12
CA TYR A 134 -8.79 42.26 -2.36
C TYR A 134 -10.27 42.52 -2.32
N ILE A 135 -10.67 43.77 -2.61
CA ILE A 135 -12.06 44.19 -2.75
C ILE A 135 -12.27 44.56 -4.21
N THR A 136 -13.34 44.05 -4.80
CA THR A 136 -13.68 44.39 -6.19
C THR A 136 -13.92 45.91 -6.36
N PRO A 137 -13.64 46.53 -7.54
CA PRO A 137 -13.79 47.96 -7.76
C PRO A 137 -15.20 48.48 -7.48
N ASP A 138 -16.22 47.62 -7.67
CA ASP A 138 -17.64 47.91 -7.38
C ASP A 138 -18.01 47.83 -5.91
N GLY A 139 -17.06 47.40 -5.04
CA GLY A 139 -17.28 47.21 -3.62
C GLY A 139 -18.23 46.06 -3.22
N VAL A 140 -18.65 45.22 -4.21
CA VAL A 140 -19.67 44.20 -4.01
C VAL A 140 -19.09 42.87 -3.47
N SER A 141 -17.83 42.57 -3.78
CA SER A 141 -17.16 41.32 -3.35
C SER A 141 -15.83 41.61 -2.71
N ALA A 142 -15.45 40.77 -1.72
CA ALA A 142 -14.13 40.78 -1.10
C ALA A 142 -13.57 39.36 -0.94
N LEU A 143 -12.28 39.25 -1.12
CA LEU A 143 -11.49 38.00 -0.97
C LEU A 143 -10.32 38.29 -0.06
N TRP A 144 -9.96 37.34 0.82
CA TRP A 144 -8.77 37.44 1.65
C TRP A 144 -8.07 36.13 1.84
N MET A 145 -6.73 36.20 2.03
CA MET A 145 -5.88 35.05 2.29
C MET A 145 -4.67 35.43 3.11
N CYS A 146 -4.42 34.70 4.17
CA CYS A 146 -3.19 34.82 4.95
C CYS A 146 -2.10 33.91 4.38
N PHE A 147 -0.93 34.48 4.03
CA PHE A 147 0.18 33.77 3.44
C PHE A 147 1.11 33.08 4.44
N ARG A 148 0.86 33.15 5.73
CA ARG A 148 1.65 32.38 6.71
C ARG A 148 1.32 30.91 6.60
N ALA A 149 2.36 30.07 6.40
CA ALA A 149 2.26 28.62 6.17
C ALA A 149 1.48 27.86 7.26
N LYS A 150 1.55 28.32 8.52
CA LYS A 150 0.83 27.73 9.67
C LYS A 150 -0.58 28.29 9.89
N CYS A 151 -0.98 29.37 9.21
CA CYS A 151 -2.28 30.01 9.39
C CYS A 151 -3.26 29.64 8.28
N GLY A 152 -2.95 29.99 7.03
CA GLY A 152 -3.77 29.69 5.85
C GLY A 152 -5.21 30.21 5.91
N TRP A 153 -5.53 31.13 6.84
CA TRP A 153 -6.87 31.69 6.96
C TRP A 153 -7.26 32.43 5.70
N LYS A 154 -8.38 32.03 5.09
CA LYS A 154 -8.87 32.56 3.82
C LYS A 154 -10.39 32.58 3.78
N GLY A 155 -10.95 33.45 2.97
CA GLY A 155 -12.38 33.51 2.78
C GLY A 155 -12.78 34.51 1.71
N SER A 156 -14.10 34.61 1.50
CA SER A 156 -14.72 35.58 0.61
C SER A 156 -16.08 35.99 1.14
N THR A 157 -16.50 37.21 0.83
CA THR A 157 -17.84 37.70 1.13
C THR A 157 -18.39 38.54 -0.01
N ARG A 158 -19.72 38.63 -0.12
CA ARG A 158 -20.42 39.42 -1.15
C ARG A 158 -21.59 40.17 -0.54
N VAL A 159 -21.82 41.38 -1.00
CA VAL A 159 -23.03 42.17 -0.72
C VAL A 159 -24.13 41.63 -1.63
N ARG A 160 -25.25 41.14 -1.07
CA ARG A 160 -26.45 40.77 -1.84
C ARG A 160 -27.35 42.01 -1.93
N ASP A 161 -27.84 42.30 -3.14
CA ASP A 161 -28.89 43.27 -3.33
C ASP A 161 -30.16 42.78 -2.63
N SER A 162 -30.56 43.48 -1.58
CA SER A 162 -31.83 43.27 -0.91
C SER A 162 -32.83 44.26 -1.50
N VAL A 163 -33.51 43.88 -2.59
CA VAL A 163 -34.74 44.55 -2.97
C VAL A 163 -35.79 43.50 -3.33
N ALA A 164 -36.90 43.62 -2.62
CA ALA A 164 -38.25 43.16 -2.86
C ALA A 164 -38.73 41.80 -2.34
N PHE A 165 -39.67 41.96 -1.45
CA PHE A 165 -40.87 41.19 -1.11
C PHE A 165 -40.75 39.90 -0.29
N GLY A 166 -41.43 40.02 0.88
CA GLY A 166 -41.65 38.97 1.81
C GLY A 166 -42.54 37.87 1.25
N GLU A 167 -42.20 36.67 1.67
CA GLU A 167 -43.14 35.65 2.13
C GLU A 167 -42.41 34.48 2.77
N SER A 168 -43.08 33.91 3.71
CA SER A 168 -42.71 32.90 4.70
C SER A 168 -41.80 31.73 4.26
N ARG A 169 -40.89 31.37 5.12
CA ARG A 169 -39.94 30.29 5.05
C ARG A 169 -40.49 28.92 5.32
N SER A 170 -40.25 28.04 4.44
CA SER A 170 -39.86 26.66 4.78
C SER A 170 -38.60 26.31 3.98
N SER A 171 -37.67 25.56 4.64
CA SER A 171 -36.39 25.18 4.13
C SER A 171 -36.44 24.59 2.72
N LEU A 172 -36.02 25.39 1.73
CA LEU A 172 -35.77 24.90 0.39
C LEU A 172 -34.24 24.95 0.17
N ASN A 173 -33.66 23.76 0.04
CA ASN A 173 -32.36 23.59 -0.58
C ASN A 173 -32.29 24.48 -1.81
N GLN A 174 -31.32 25.39 -1.85
CA GLN A 174 -31.04 26.19 -3.04
C GLN A 174 -30.59 25.22 -4.14
N ILE A 175 -31.51 24.89 -5.03
CA ILE A 175 -31.19 24.39 -6.36
C ILE A 175 -30.43 25.54 -7.03
N ALA A 176 -29.11 25.39 -7.16
CA ALA A 176 -28.31 26.22 -8.03
C ALA A 176 -28.93 26.07 -9.43
N LEU A 177 -29.45 27.18 -10.00
CA LEU A 177 -29.84 27.17 -11.40
C LEU A 177 -28.67 26.59 -12.21
N PRO A 178 -28.91 25.61 -13.08
CA PRO A 178 -27.86 25.09 -13.92
C PRO A 178 -27.28 26.28 -14.71
N LYS A 179 -25.94 26.45 -14.64
CA LYS A 179 -25.25 27.40 -15.49
C LYS A 179 -25.65 27.07 -16.92
N THR A 180 -26.28 28.02 -17.63
CA THR A 180 -26.58 27.85 -19.04
C THR A 180 -25.28 27.61 -19.78
N VAL A 181 -25.17 26.44 -20.42
CA VAL A 181 -24.04 26.12 -21.29
C VAL A 181 -24.07 27.07 -22.46
N ARG A 182 -22.97 27.76 -22.74
CA ARG A 182 -22.82 28.66 -23.85
C ARG A 182 -22.74 27.85 -25.15
N GLU A 183 -23.64 28.07 -26.07
CA GLU A 183 -23.55 27.54 -27.43
C GLU A 183 -22.47 28.30 -28.22
N VAL A 184 -21.70 27.57 -28.99
CA VAL A 184 -20.60 28.09 -29.81
C VAL A 184 -20.74 27.60 -31.25
N THR A 185 -20.36 28.45 -32.20
CA THR A 185 -20.33 28.11 -33.63
C THR A 185 -18.97 28.48 -34.21
N GLU A 186 -18.59 27.85 -35.34
CA GLU A 186 -17.30 28.11 -36.00
C GLU A 186 -17.19 29.60 -36.40
N GLU A 187 -18.29 30.19 -36.91
CA GLU A 187 -18.36 31.60 -37.27
C GLU A 187 -18.24 32.49 -36.03
N GLY A 188 -18.98 32.16 -34.95
CA GLY A 188 -18.96 32.94 -33.70
C GLY A 188 -17.59 32.91 -33.00
N LEU A 189 -16.79 31.87 -33.24
CA LEU A 189 -15.44 31.76 -32.76
C LEU A 189 -14.38 32.29 -33.73
N GLN A 190 -14.79 32.69 -34.96
CA GLN A 190 -13.91 33.17 -36.04
C GLN A 190 -12.84 32.13 -36.38
N LEU A 191 -13.26 30.87 -36.57
CA LEU A 191 -12.36 29.79 -36.96
C LEU A 191 -12.17 29.79 -38.47
N GLU A 192 -10.92 29.53 -38.89
CA GLU A 192 -10.50 29.49 -40.29
C GLU A 192 -9.85 28.12 -40.60
N PRO A 193 -9.84 27.67 -41.88
CA PRO A 193 -9.03 26.54 -42.29
C PRO A 193 -7.56 26.74 -41.97
N LEU A 194 -6.82 25.64 -41.73
CA LEU A 194 -5.41 25.67 -41.41
C LEU A 194 -4.56 26.30 -42.53
N SER A 195 -3.63 27.13 -42.17
CA SER A 195 -2.60 27.70 -43.07
C SER A 195 -1.60 26.63 -43.48
N ASP A 196 -0.87 26.88 -44.57
CA ASP A 196 0.21 25.96 -45.06
C ASP A 196 1.29 25.75 -43.99
N GLU A 197 1.59 26.75 -43.18
CA GLU A 197 2.54 26.65 -42.09
C GLU A 197 2.06 25.62 -41.02
N LEU A 198 0.80 25.70 -40.62
CA LEU A 198 0.25 24.73 -39.65
C LEU A 198 0.04 23.35 -40.27
N LEU A 199 -0.28 23.25 -41.56
CA LEU A 199 -0.27 21.97 -42.28
C LEU A 199 1.10 21.36 -42.28
N GLY A 200 2.18 22.17 -42.50
CA GLY A 200 3.58 21.72 -42.36
C GLY A 200 3.91 21.21 -40.94
N TYR A 201 3.46 21.95 -39.91
CA TYR A 201 3.63 21.54 -38.51
C TYR A 201 3.04 20.15 -38.22
N PHE A 202 1.85 19.85 -38.77
CA PHE A 202 1.23 18.53 -38.59
C PHE A 202 1.89 17.48 -39.47
N ALA A 203 2.33 17.82 -40.67
CA ALA A 203 3.05 16.91 -41.55
C ALA A 203 4.38 16.42 -40.92
N GLU A 204 5.12 17.28 -40.23
CA GLU A 204 6.29 16.90 -39.44
C GLU A 204 5.97 15.88 -38.35
N ARG A 205 4.73 15.82 -37.89
CA ARG A 205 4.20 14.84 -36.93
C ARG A 205 3.56 13.63 -37.55
N MET A 206 3.74 13.46 -38.85
CA MET A 206 3.14 12.38 -39.64
C MET A 206 1.61 12.37 -39.61
N ILE A 207 0.97 13.53 -39.43
CA ILE A 207 -0.49 13.68 -39.45
C ILE A 207 -0.88 14.31 -40.80
N THR A 208 -1.74 13.58 -41.55
CA THR A 208 -2.15 13.97 -42.89
C THR A 208 -3.23 15.04 -42.89
N SER A 209 -3.28 15.85 -43.96
CA SER A 209 -4.35 16.86 -44.15
C SER A 209 -5.75 16.23 -44.14
N LYS A 210 -5.87 14.97 -44.59
CA LYS A 210 -7.14 14.22 -44.57
C LYS A 210 -7.62 13.99 -43.15
N THR A 211 -6.73 13.58 -42.25
CA THR A 211 -7.04 13.38 -40.81
C THR A 211 -7.40 14.69 -40.15
N LEU A 212 -6.68 15.77 -40.45
CA LEU A 212 -7.00 17.10 -39.94
C LEU A 212 -8.39 17.61 -40.36
N GLN A 213 -8.73 17.46 -41.64
CA GLN A 213 -10.04 17.84 -42.17
C GLN A 213 -11.18 17.03 -41.54
N ARG A 214 -11.00 15.69 -41.42
CA ARG A 214 -12.01 14.82 -40.83
C ARG A 214 -12.27 15.18 -39.36
N ASN A 215 -11.24 15.55 -38.62
CA ASN A 215 -11.33 15.92 -37.21
C ASN A 215 -11.62 17.42 -37.00
N ARG A 216 -11.91 18.16 -38.10
CA ARG A 216 -12.20 19.60 -38.08
C ARG A 216 -11.18 20.39 -37.25
N VAL A 217 -9.89 20.11 -37.45
CA VAL A 217 -8.83 20.92 -36.88
C VAL A 217 -8.76 22.21 -37.67
N MET A 218 -8.88 23.32 -36.98
CA MET A 218 -8.93 24.66 -37.58
C MET A 218 -7.86 25.56 -36.96
N GLN A 219 -7.80 26.80 -37.39
CA GLN A 219 -6.98 27.83 -36.77
C GLN A 219 -7.84 29.02 -36.35
N LYS A 220 -7.30 29.84 -35.47
CA LYS A 220 -7.86 31.13 -35.07
C LYS A 220 -6.76 32.17 -35.07
N ARG A 221 -7.06 33.35 -35.61
CA ARG A 221 -6.18 34.51 -35.49
C ARG A 221 -6.49 35.24 -34.19
N CYS A 222 -5.47 35.43 -33.38
CA CYS A 222 -5.53 36.23 -32.15
C CYS A 222 -5.00 37.62 -32.39
N GLY A 223 -5.25 38.57 -31.47
CA GLY A 223 -4.66 39.92 -31.57
C GLY A 223 -3.13 39.85 -31.76
N ASN A 224 -2.56 40.72 -32.59
CA ASN A 224 -1.17 40.77 -33.02
C ASN A 224 -0.77 39.73 -34.09
N ASP A 225 -1.70 39.28 -34.94
CA ASP A 225 -1.47 38.28 -36.01
C ASP A 225 -0.95 36.91 -35.54
N GLU A 226 -1.01 36.61 -34.23
CA GLU A 226 -0.66 35.29 -33.69
C GLU A 226 -1.71 34.25 -34.12
N VAL A 227 -1.29 33.22 -34.84
CA VAL A 227 -2.15 32.15 -35.29
C VAL A 227 -2.05 30.98 -34.30
N VAL A 228 -3.20 30.45 -33.88
CA VAL A 228 -3.27 29.32 -32.94
C VAL A 228 -4.06 28.16 -33.52
N ILE A 229 -3.69 26.94 -33.19
CA ILE A 229 -4.43 25.74 -33.56
C ILE A 229 -5.71 25.69 -32.71
N ALA A 230 -6.84 25.41 -33.38
CA ALA A 230 -8.13 25.25 -32.76
C ALA A 230 -8.66 23.82 -32.94
N PHE A 231 -8.73 23.06 -31.84
CA PHE A 231 -9.33 21.74 -31.79
C PHE A 231 -10.81 21.89 -31.48
N THR A 232 -11.69 21.51 -32.42
CA THR A 232 -13.14 21.64 -32.30
C THR A 232 -13.75 20.39 -31.68
N TYR A 233 -14.42 20.55 -30.55
CA TYR A 233 -15.07 19.45 -29.83
C TYR A 233 -16.52 19.33 -30.31
N GLN A 234 -16.84 18.18 -30.88
CA GLN A 234 -18.17 17.91 -31.46
C GLN A 234 -18.96 16.95 -30.58
N LYS A 235 -20.29 17.15 -30.57
CA LYS A 235 -21.25 16.21 -29.97
C LYS A 235 -22.48 16.14 -30.86
N GLN A 236 -22.78 14.98 -31.41
CA GLN A 236 -23.84 14.76 -32.38
C GLN A 236 -23.72 15.70 -33.60
N GLY A 237 -22.50 15.89 -34.10
CA GLY A 237 -22.19 16.76 -35.24
C GLY A 237 -22.22 18.25 -34.94
N LYS A 238 -22.53 18.69 -33.70
CA LYS A 238 -22.55 20.10 -33.29
C LYS A 238 -21.29 20.47 -32.54
N LEU A 239 -20.76 21.67 -32.82
CA LEU A 239 -19.66 22.25 -32.06
C LEU A 239 -20.13 22.60 -30.64
N VAL A 240 -19.53 22.02 -29.60
CA VAL A 240 -19.90 22.25 -28.20
C VAL A 240 -18.79 22.88 -27.37
N ASN A 241 -17.54 22.80 -27.83
CA ASN A 241 -16.38 23.42 -27.18
C ASN A 241 -15.25 23.60 -28.19
N CYS A 242 -14.28 24.45 -27.88
CA CYS A 242 -13.05 24.62 -28.64
C CYS A 242 -11.85 24.77 -27.68
N LYS A 243 -10.79 24.05 -27.98
CA LYS A 243 -9.52 24.15 -27.26
C LYS A 243 -8.45 24.67 -28.19
N TYR A 244 -7.70 25.64 -27.70
CA TYR A 244 -6.66 26.32 -28.47
C TYR A 244 -5.28 25.90 -27.98
N ARG A 245 -4.34 25.87 -28.93
CA ARG A 245 -2.93 25.63 -28.67
C ARG A 245 -2.08 26.58 -29.51
N ASP A 246 -1.18 27.30 -28.87
CA ASP A 246 -0.17 28.10 -29.59
C ASP A 246 1.09 27.26 -29.91
N ILE A 247 2.03 27.85 -30.63
CA ILE A 247 3.29 27.24 -31.05
C ILE A 247 4.18 26.94 -29.84
N VAL A 248 4.10 27.70 -28.76
CA VAL A 248 4.87 27.52 -27.52
C VAL A 248 4.20 26.55 -26.52
N LYS A 249 3.19 25.81 -26.95
CA LYS A 249 2.44 24.82 -26.17
C LYS A 249 1.64 25.40 -24.99
N ARG A 250 1.14 26.63 -25.07
CA ARG A 250 0.12 27.14 -24.15
C ARG A 250 -1.26 26.68 -24.61
N PHE A 251 -2.09 26.25 -23.65
CA PHE A 251 -3.42 25.71 -23.91
C PHE A 251 -4.48 26.51 -23.17
N TRP A 252 -5.61 26.75 -23.81
CA TRP A 252 -6.81 27.29 -23.18
C TRP A 252 -8.06 26.78 -23.90
N GLN A 253 -9.22 26.91 -23.25
CA GLN A 253 -10.51 26.47 -23.79
C GLN A 253 -11.52 27.60 -23.70
N GLU A 254 -12.59 27.50 -24.50
CA GLU A 254 -13.75 28.39 -24.38
C GLU A 254 -14.41 28.26 -23.01
N LYS A 255 -14.83 29.41 -22.45
CA LYS A 255 -15.44 29.45 -21.11
C LYS A 255 -16.94 29.14 -21.18
N ASP A 256 -17.44 28.52 -20.12
CA ASP A 256 -18.85 28.18 -19.91
C ASP A 256 -19.45 27.29 -21.02
N THR A 257 -18.63 26.51 -21.71
CA THR A 257 -19.01 25.53 -22.74
C THR A 257 -19.15 24.12 -22.15
N GLU A 258 -19.72 23.18 -22.91
CA GLU A 258 -19.85 21.79 -22.48
C GLU A 258 -18.49 21.08 -22.53
N LYS A 259 -18.06 20.50 -21.44
CA LYS A 259 -16.85 19.67 -21.40
C LYS A 259 -17.17 18.24 -21.84
N VAL A 260 -16.63 17.85 -22.97
CA VAL A 260 -16.73 16.49 -23.54
C VAL A 260 -15.36 16.02 -24.01
N PHE A 261 -15.23 14.77 -24.43
CA PHE A 261 -14.02 14.30 -25.10
C PHE A 261 -13.85 14.92 -26.49
N TYR A 262 -12.61 15.13 -26.92
CA TYR A 262 -12.30 15.41 -28.32
C TYR A 262 -12.46 14.13 -29.14
N GLY A 263 -13.20 14.20 -30.24
CA GLY A 263 -13.56 13.06 -31.05
C GLY A 263 -14.70 12.20 -30.49
N LEU A 264 -15.58 12.78 -29.66
CA LEU A 264 -16.67 12.06 -29.00
C LEU A 264 -17.57 11.30 -29.97
N ASP A 265 -17.89 11.89 -31.12
CA ASP A 265 -18.77 11.27 -32.11
C ASP A 265 -18.16 10.05 -32.79
N ASP A 266 -16.81 9.89 -32.72
CA ASP A 266 -16.09 8.75 -33.27
C ASP A 266 -16.26 7.47 -32.44
N ILE A 267 -16.77 7.58 -31.21
CA ILE A 267 -17.00 6.43 -30.32
C ILE A 267 -18.49 6.09 -30.14
N ASP A 268 -19.38 6.72 -30.88
CA ASP A 268 -20.81 6.43 -30.75
C ASP A 268 -21.14 5.03 -31.26
N GLY A 269 -21.62 4.19 -30.35
CA GLY A 269 -21.97 2.80 -30.66
C GLY A 269 -20.79 1.82 -30.64
N GLU A 270 -19.56 2.29 -30.45
CA GLU A 270 -18.37 1.45 -30.40
C GLU A 270 -18.28 0.66 -29.09
N ARG A 271 -17.90 -0.62 -29.21
CA ARG A 271 -17.68 -1.49 -28.06
C ARG A 271 -16.27 -1.41 -27.51
N ASP A 272 -15.31 -1.19 -28.38
CA ASP A 272 -13.89 -1.01 -28.06
C ASP A 272 -13.54 0.45 -28.31
N ILE A 273 -13.10 1.16 -27.28
CA ILE A 273 -12.73 2.57 -27.39
C ILE A 273 -11.31 2.80 -26.85
N ILE A 274 -10.64 3.80 -27.39
CA ILE A 274 -9.29 4.20 -26.99
C ILE A 274 -9.38 5.60 -26.38
N ILE A 275 -8.78 5.82 -25.22
CA ILE A 275 -8.67 7.11 -24.57
C ILE A 275 -7.21 7.51 -24.47
N VAL A 276 -6.85 8.64 -25.08
CA VAL A 276 -5.52 9.25 -25.05
C VAL A 276 -5.51 10.54 -24.26
N GLU A 277 -4.34 11.10 -23.97
CA GLU A 277 -4.21 12.35 -23.21
C GLU A 277 -4.38 13.60 -24.07
N GLY A 278 -3.78 13.63 -25.26
CA GLY A 278 -3.73 14.81 -26.11
C GLY A 278 -4.52 14.68 -27.42
N GLU A 279 -4.94 15.81 -28.00
CA GLU A 279 -5.64 15.85 -29.29
C GLU A 279 -4.73 15.37 -30.43
N ILE A 280 -3.41 15.65 -30.34
CA ILE A 280 -2.43 15.19 -31.31
C ILE A 280 -2.30 13.67 -31.27
N ASP A 281 -2.37 13.07 -30.09
CA ASP A 281 -2.33 11.60 -29.95
C ASP A 281 -3.56 10.96 -30.55
N LYS A 282 -4.74 11.58 -30.39
CA LYS A 282 -5.96 11.11 -31.04
C LYS A 282 -5.82 11.14 -32.58
N LEU A 283 -5.23 12.18 -33.12
CA LEU A 283 -4.96 12.27 -34.57
C LEU A 283 -3.93 11.21 -35.00
N SER A 284 -2.92 10.95 -34.19
CA SER A 284 -1.91 9.91 -34.43
C SER A 284 -2.49 8.48 -34.41
N MET A 285 -3.44 8.22 -33.51
CA MET A 285 -4.18 6.95 -33.49
C MET A 285 -4.98 6.75 -34.77
N GLU A 286 -5.53 7.81 -35.34
CA GLU A 286 -6.26 7.72 -36.61
C GLU A 286 -5.33 7.42 -37.79
N GLU A 287 -4.12 7.96 -37.84
CA GLU A 287 -3.10 7.59 -38.83
C GLU A 287 -2.69 6.12 -38.73
N ALA A 288 -2.76 5.52 -37.54
CA ALA A 288 -2.57 4.09 -37.30
C ALA A 288 -3.82 3.24 -37.60
N GLY A 289 -4.94 3.89 -38.00
CA GLY A 289 -6.19 3.23 -38.39
C GLY A 289 -7.24 3.11 -37.28
N PHE A 290 -7.02 3.68 -36.11
CA PHE A 290 -7.99 3.69 -35.01
C PHE A 290 -8.86 4.97 -35.04
N ARG A 291 -10.10 4.83 -35.48
CA ARG A 291 -11.07 5.92 -35.44
C ARG A 291 -11.82 6.01 -34.11
N ASN A 292 -12.01 4.88 -33.44
CA ASN A 292 -12.68 4.73 -32.15
C ASN A 292 -11.84 5.28 -30.99
N CYS A 293 -11.21 6.43 -31.18
CA CYS A 293 -10.29 7.06 -30.24
C CYS A 293 -10.75 8.45 -29.86
N VAL A 294 -10.64 8.77 -28.56
CA VAL A 294 -10.96 10.10 -27.99
C VAL A 294 -9.82 10.61 -27.14
N SER A 295 -9.68 11.95 -27.01
CA SER A 295 -8.75 12.53 -26.05
C SER A 295 -9.47 13.30 -24.94
N VAL A 296 -8.83 13.35 -23.74
CA VAL A 296 -9.37 14.11 -22.61
C VAL A 296 -9.22 15.60 -22.85
N PRO A 297 -10.24 16.43 -22.43
CA PRO A 297 -10.18 17.88 -22.64
C PRO A 297 -9.21 18.59 -21.71
N ASP A 298 -9.04 18.07 -20.51
CA ASP A 298 -8.18 18.62 -19.45
C ASP A 298 -6.89 17.82 -19.33
N GLY A 299 -5.81 18.44 -18.90
CA GLY A 299 -4.52 17.76 -18.74
C GLY A 299 -4.52 16.73 -17.60
N ALA A 300 -3.47 15.90 -17.57
CA ALA A 300 -3.26 14.89 -16.55
C ALA A 300 -3.12 15.48 -15.14
N PRO A 301 -3.50 14.73 -14.09
CA PRO A 301 -3.22 15.10 -12.71
C PRO A 301 -1.74 14.86 -12.38
N ALA A 302 -1.17 15.64 -11.49
CA ALA A 302 0.23 15.42 -11.04
C ALA A 302 0.40 14.09 -10.29
N SER A 303 -0.64 13.58 -9.65
CA SER A 303 -0.65 12.32 -8.90
C SER A 303 -2.07 11.78 -8.74
N VAL A 304 -2.17 10.48 -8.45
CA VAL A 304 -3.44 9.82 -8.14
C VAL A 304 -3.99 10.30 -6.80
N SER A 305 -5.31 10.53 -6.73
CA SER A 305 -5.97 10.90 -5.49
C SER A 305 -6.00 9.72 -4.50
N THR A 306 -5.59 9.97 -3.26
CA THR A 306 -5.70 8.99 -2.16
C THR A 306 -7.09 8.92 -1.54
N LYS A 307 -7.99 9.84 -1.93
CA LYS A 307 -9.37 9.91 -1.43
C LYS A 307 -10.28 8.95 -2.20
N ASP A 308 -11.39 8.59 -1.57
CA ASP A 308 -12.48 7.91 -2.25
C ASP A 308 -13.00 8.75 -3.42
N LEU A 309 -13.58 8.07 -4.42
CA LEU A 309 -14.17 8.75 -5.57
C LEU A 309 -15.34 9.64 -5.10
N PRO A 310 -15.37 10.91 -5.50
CA PRO A 310 -16.51 11.75 -5.22
C PRO A 310 -17.75 11.28 -6.01
N PRO A 311 -18.96 11.59 -5.55
CA PRO A 311 -20.17 11.40 -6.36
C PRO A 311 -20.06 12.15 -7.71
N GLU A 312 -20.71 11.63 -8.75
CA GLU A 312 -20.63 12.13 -10.13
C GLU A 312 -20.92 13.62 -10.26
N ASP A 313 -21.91 14.12 -9.50
CA ASP A 313 -22.31 15.53 -9.47
C ASP A 313 -21.25 16.47 -8.86
N LYS A 314 -20.35 15.92 -8.06
CA LYS A 314 -19.27 16.65 -7.37
C LYS A 314 -17.89 16.44 -7.99
N ASP A 315 -17.77 15.56 -8.98
CA ASP A 315 -16.52 15.27 -9.68
C ASP A 315 -16.22 16.27 -10.79
N ILE A 316 -16.01 17.52 -10.41
CA ILE A 316 -15.87 18.66 -11.33
C ILE A 316 -14.70 18.47 -12.31
N LYS A 317 -13.57 17.91 -11.84
CA LYS A 317 -12.37 17.73 -12.66
C LYS A 317 -12.59 16.73 -13.80
N TYR A 318 -13.40 15.70 -13.56
CA TYR A 318 -13.70 14.65 -14.53
C TYR A 318 -15.13 14.75 -15.07
N LYS A 319 -15.72 15.94 -15.03
CA LYS A 319 -17.10 16.18 -15.48
C LYS A 319 -17.34 15.74 -16.91
N TYR A 320 -16.31 15.79 -17.76
CA TYR A 320 -16.40 15.33 -19.16
C TYR A 320 -16.72 13.83 -19.27
N LEU A 321 -16.29 12.97 -18.31
CA LEU A 321 -16.68 11.56 -18.29
C LEU A 321 -18.18 11.40 -18.09
N TRP A 322 -18.74 12.17 -17.16
CA TRP A 322 -20.15 12.11 -16.80
C TRP A 322 -21.05 12.72 -17.88
N ASN A 323 -20.58 13.77 -18.57
CA ASN A 323 -21.25 14.35 -19.73
C ASN A 323 -21.26 13.40 -20.94
N CYS A 324 -20.32 12.46 -21.01
CA CYS A 324 -20.18 11.48 -22.08
C CYS A 324 -20.60 10.06 -21.67
N ARG A 325 -21.27 9.90 -20.52
CA ARG A 325 -21.62 8.60 -19.93
C ARG A 325 -22.37 7.67 -20.88
N GLU A 326 -23.28 8.21 -21.68
CA GLU A 326 -24.08 7.41 -22.63
C GLU A 326 -23.21 6.68 -23.67
N TYR A 327 -22.14 7.32 -24.11
CA TYR A 327 -21.15 6.75 -25.04
C TYR A 327 -20.30 5.69 -24.33
N LEU A 328 -19.77 6.05 -23.15
CA LEU A 328 -18.87 5.18 -22.36
C LEU A 328 -19.55 3.92 -21.84
N ASN A 329 -20.85 3.96 -21.53
CA ASN A 329 -21.58 2.80 -21.04
C ASN A 329 -21.81 1.71 -22.11
N LYS A 330 -21.75 2.07 -23.39
CA LYS A 330 -21.83 1.12 -24.50
C LYS A 330 -20.53 0.34 -24.70
N ALA A 331 -19.39 0.90 -24.24
CA ALA A 331 -18.09 0.29 -24.39
C ALA A 331 -17.87 -0.87 -23.41
N SER A 332 -17.48 -2.02 -23.94
CA SER A 332 -17.10 -3.21 -23.16
C SER A 332 -15.60 -3.27 -22.90
N ARG A 333 -14.79 -2.67 -23.78
CA ARG A 333 -13.33 -2.60 -23.68
C ARG A 333 -12.87 -1.15 -23.83
N ILE A 334 -12.10 -0.67 -22.86
CA ILE A 334 -11.57 0.69 -22.86
C ILE A 334 -10.05 0.62 -22.77
N ILE A 335 -9.37 1.02 -23.83
CA ILE A 335 -7.90 1.05 -23.89
C ILE A 335 -7.42 2.42 -23.47
N LEU A 336 -6.67 2.48 -22.38
CA LEU A 336 -6.04 3.70 -21.87
C LEU A 336 -4.64 3.82 -22.47
N ALA A 337 -4.48 4.73 -23.42
CA ALA A 337 -3.23 5.01 -24.12
C ALA A 337 -2.73 6.43 -23.75
N THR A 338 -2.66 6.68 -22.45
CA THR A 338 -2.15 7.94 -21.88
C THR A 338 -0.62 8.00 -21.96
N ASP A 339 -0.07 9.19 -21.72
CA ASP A 339 1.38 9.39 -21.72
C ASP A 339 2.12 8.41 -20.78
N GLY A 340 3.32 8.01 -21.14
CA GLY A 340 4.18 7.12 -20.37
C GLY A 340 4.81 7.75 -19.14
N ASP A 341 4.69 9.08 -18.96
CA ASP A 341 5.23 9.82 -17.83
C ASP A 341 4.35 9.69 -16.55
N PRO A 342 4.84 10.08 -15.37
CA PRO A 342 4.10 9.95 -14.13
C PRO A 342 2.71 10.63 -14.13
N PRO A 343 2.52 11.84 -14.69
CA PRO A 343 1.18 12.43 -14.83
C PRO A 343 0.24 11.61 -15.71
N GLY A 344 0.70 11.11 -16.86
CA GLY A 344 -0.10 10.29 -17.76
C GLY A 344 -0.51 8.96 -17.13
N GLN A 345 0.38 8.33 -16.35
CA GLN A 345 0.06 7.13 -15.56
C GLN A 345 -0.96 7.43 -14.45
N ALA A 346 -0.87 8.62 -13.83
CA ALA A 346 -1.86 9.05 -12.85
C ALA A 346 -3.23 9.30 -13.51
N LEU A 347 -3.26 9.82 -14.73
CA LEU A 347 -4.49 9.96 -15.51
C LEU A 347 -5.12 8.60 -15.82
N ALA A 348 -4.32 7.63 -16.27
CA ALA A 348 -4.79 6.26 -16.52
C ALA A 348 -5.45 5.65 -15.28
N GLU A 349 -4.83 5.77 -14.11
CA GLU A 349 -5.40 5.25 -12.85
C GLU A 349 -6.70 5.97 -12.47
N GLU A 350 -6.76 7.29 -12.59
CA GLU A 350 -7.97 8.06 -12.28
C GLU A 350 -9.13 7.77 -13.24
N LEU A 351 -8.83 7.52 -14.53
CA LEU A 351 -9.81 7.08 -15.50
C LEU A 351 -10.29 5.65 -15.19
N ALA A 352 -9.37 4.71 -14.97
CA ALA A 352 -9.71 3.33 -14.66
C ALA A 352 -10.55 3.18 -13.39
N ARG A 353 -10.28 4.00 -12.36
CA ARG A 353 -11.08 4.04 -11.12
C ARG A 353 -12.54 4.46 -11.36
N ARG A 354 -12.79 5.35 -12.33
CA ARG A 354 -14.13 5.87 -12.65
C ARG A 354 -14.87 5.02 -13.66
N LEU A 355 -14.14 4.44 -14.61
CA LEU A 355 -14.70 3.67 -15.72
C LEU A 355 -14.91 2.19 -15.35
N GLY A 356 -14.25 1.69 -14.27
CA GLY A 356 -14.19 0.28 -13.89
C GLY A 356 -12.94 -0.39 -14.46
N LYS A 357 -12.02 -0.80 -13.58
CA LYS A 357 -10.74 -1.44 -13.96
C LYS A 357 -10.92 -2.75 -14.71
N GLU A 358 -12.04 -3.44 -14.47
CA GLU A 358 -12.38 -4.72 -15.07
C GLU A 358 -12.62 -4.67 -16.58
N ARG A 359 -12.94 -3.48 -17.11
CA ARG A 359 -13.11 -3.25 -18.56
C ARG A 359 -12.06 -2.32 -19.16
N CYS A 360 -10.98 -2.06 -18.42
CA CYS A 360 -9.89 -1.22 -18.87
C CYS A 360 -8.67 -2.05 -19.25
N TRP A 361 -7.99 -1.61 -20.29
CA TRP A 361 -6.66 -2.07 -20.74
C TRP A 361 -5.74 -0.87 -20.73
N ARG A 362 -4.43 -1.09 -20.64
CA ARG A 362 -3.44 -0.03 -20.77
C ARG A 362 -2.43 -0.37 -21.86
N VAL A 363 -2.01 0.64 -22.58
CA VAL A 363 -0.91 0.55 -23.53
C VAL A 363 0.41 0.63 -22.76
N LYS A 364 1.35 -0.24 -23.13
CA LYS A 364 2.75 -0.13 -22.72
C LYS A 364 3.55 0.39 -23.91
N TRP A 365 4.03 1.61 -23.79
CA TRP A 365 4.85 2.19 -24.85
C TRP A 365 6.16 1.42 -25.00
N PRO A 366 6.66 1.21 -26.24
CA PRO A 366 7.89 0.47 -26.50
C PRO A 366 9.11 1.25 -25.98
N LYS A 367 10.24 0.55 -25.85
CA LYS A 367 11.51 1.19 -25.50
C LYS A 367 12.01 2.04 -26.65
N LYS A 368 12.46 3.24 -26.33
CA LYS A 368 13.11 4.18 -27.25
C LYS A 368 14.62 3.94 -27.28
N ASP A 369 15.20 3.60 -26.11
CA ASP A 369 16.60 3.25 -25.89
C ASP A 369 16.72 2.29 -24.70
N GLU A 370 17.93 2.02 -24.19
CA GLU A 370 18.14 1.10 -23.06
C GLU A 370 17.47 1.55 -21.77
N VAL A 371 17.24 2.86 -21.59
CA VAL A 371 16.73 3.47 -20.33
C VAL A 371 15.32 4.01 -20.50
N ASN A 372 14.99 4.59 -21.67
CA ASN A 372 13.78 5.37 -21.87
C ASN A 372 12.75 4.61 -22.73
N TYR A 373 11.50 4.92 -22.49
CA TYR A 373 10.35 4.50 -23.30
C TYR A 373 9.86 5.67 -24.15
N PHE A 374 9.18 5.39 -25.24
CA PHE A 374 8.40 6.41 -25.94
C PHE A 374 7.35 6.97 -25.01
N LYS A 375 7.07 8.26 -25.14
CA LYS A 375 6.19 8.96 -24.22
C LYS A 375 4.71 8.78 -24.57
N ASP A 376 4.36 8.95 -25.83
CA ASP A 376 3.00 9.07 -26.31
C ASP A 376 2.82 8.46 -27.72
N ALA A 377 1.58 8.47 -28.20
CA ALA A 377 1.24 7.90 -29.51
C ALA A 377 1.91 8.64 -30.65
N ASN A 378 2.04 9.97 -30.57
CA ASN A 378 2.67 10.75 -31.61
C ASN A 378 4.16 10.46 -31.73
N GLU A 379 4.89 10.31 -30.62
CA GLU A 379 6.30 9.86 -30.67
C GLU A 379 6.44 8.51 -31.36
N VAL A 380 5.59 7.53 -30.99
CA VAL A 380 5.65 6.19 -31.64
C VAL A 380 5.36 6.31 -33.13
N LEU A 381 4.35 7.07 -33.53
CA LEU A 381 4.01 7.31 -34.91
C LEU A 381 5.19 7.91 -35.69
N MET A 382 5.83 8.96 -35.16
CA MET A 382 6.93 9.69 -35.80
C MET A 382 8.18 8.85 -35.97
N TYR A 383 8.54 8.03 -35.00
CA TYR A 383 9.81 7.29 -34.98
C TYR A 383 9.70 5.85 -35.48
N LEU A 384 8.56 5.18 -35.26
CA LEU A 384 8.38 3.78 -35.58
C LEU A 384 7.31 3.52 -36.66
N GLY A 385 6.51 4.53 -36.95
CA GLY A 385 5.48 4.47 -37.99
C GLY A 385 4.13 3.90 -37.54
N PRO A 386 3.10 4.00 -38.42
CA PRO A 386 1.73 3.67 -38.06
C PRO A 386 1.48 2.18 -37.80
N LEU A 387 2.22 1.29 -38.44
CA LEU A 387 2.06 -0.17 -38.25
C LEU A 387 2.51 -0.60 -36.84
N VAL A 388 3.64 -0.05 -36.36
CA VAL A 388 4.12 -0.35 -34.99
C VAL A 388 3.19 0.26 -33.95
N LEU A 389 2.71 1.50 -34.15
CA LEU A 389 1.71 2.11 -33.28
C LEU A 389 0.46 1.24 -33.19
N LYS A 390 0.01 0.70 -34.33
CA LYS A 390 -1.13 -0.21 -34.37
C LYS A 390 -0.88 -1.47 -33.55
N GLU A 391 0.24 -2.14 -33.75
CA GLU A 391 0.61 -3.35 -33.02
C GLU A 391 0.70 -3.10 -31.50
N VAL A 392 1.28 -1.98 -31.08
CA VAL A 392 1.40 -1.59 -29.67
C VAL A 392 0.04 -1.42 -29.01
N VAL A 393 -0.92 -0.82 -29.68
CA VAL A 393 -2.29 -0.61 -29.16
C VAL A 393 -3.08 -1.92 -29.14
N GLU A 394 -2.96 -2.75 -30.17
CA GLU A 394 -3.62 -4.07 -30.24
C GLU A 394 -3.13 -5.00 -29.13
N ASN A 395 -1.86 -4.90 -28.74
CA ASN A 395 -1.22 -5.63 -27.63
C ASN A 395 -1.42 -4.98 -26.25
N ALA A 396 -2.38 -4.08 -26.08
CA ALA A 396 -2.69 -3.49 -24.81
C ALA A 396 -2.99 -4.56 -23.74
N GLU A 397 -2.43 -4.40 -22.54
CA GLU A 397 -2.57 -5.33 -21.43
C GLU A 397 -3.76 -4.98 -20.55
N LEU A 398 -4.34 -5.98 -19.88
CA LEU A 398 -5.37 -5.77 -18.86
C LEU A 398 -4.89 -4.78 -17.80
N TYR A 399 -5.76 -3.85 -17.42
CA TYR A 399 -5.43 -2.91 -16.36
C TYR A 399 -5.31 -3.64 -15.01
N PRO A 400 -4.21 -3.45 -14.25
CA PRO A 400 -3.99 -4.20 -13.03
C PRO A 400 -5.02 -3.84 -11.96
N ILE A 401 -5.66 -4.86 -11.39
CA ILE A 401 -6.56 -4.73 -10.25
C ILE A 401 -5.78 -5.13 -8.99
N SER A 402 -5.64 -4.19 -8.05
CA SER A 402 -4.91 -4.46 -6.81
C SER A 402 -5.48 -5.66 -6.06
N GLY A 403 -4.63 -6.64 -5.78
CA GLY A 403 -5.03 -7.89 -5.10
C GLY A 403 -5.56 -9.00 -6.02
N LEU A 404 -5.69 -8.75 -7.34
CA LEU A 404 -6.02 -9.76 -8.34
C LEU A 404 -4.81 -10.01 -9.24
N PHE A 405 -4.26 -11.22 -9.19
CA PHE A 405 -3.05 -11.62 -9.91
C PHE A 405 -3.32 -12.84 -10.77
N ASN A 406 -2.58 -12.99 -11.87
CA ASN A 406 -2.55 -14.19 -12.66
C ASN A 406 -1.34 -15.05 -12.26
N PHE A 407 -1.43 -16.37 -12.37
CA PHE A 407 -0.28 -17.24 -12.11
C PHE A 407 0.93 -16.94 -13.02
N ARG A 408 0.71 -16.39 -14.20
CA ARG A 408 1.79 -15.94 -15.08
C ARG A 408 2.69 -14.89 -14.42
N ASP A 409 2.15 -14.05 -13.56
CA ASP A 409 2.89 -13.02 -12.83
C ASP A 409 3.93 -13.63 -11.87
N TYR A 410 3.76 -14.92 -11.53
CA TYR A 410 4.60 -15.70 -10.62
C TYR A 410 5.43 -16.78 -11.30
N PHE A 411 5.42 -16.87 -12.65
CA PHE A 411 6.16 -17.94 -13.35
C PHE A 411 7.64 -17.93 -13.00
N ALA A 412 8.28 -16.77 -12.94
CA ALA A 412 9.69 -16.67 -12.57
C ALA A 412 9.97 -17.20 -11.14
N GLU A 413 9.03 -16.96 -10.21
CA GLU A 413 9.10 -17.48 -8.84
C GLU A 413 8.87 -19.00 -8.82
N ILE A 414 7.90 -19.49 -9.60
CA ILE A 414 7.61 -20.93 -9.74
C ILE A 414 8.80 -21.64 -10.34
N ASP A 415 9.43 -21.10 -11.40
CA ASP A 415 10.62 -21.67 -12.02
C ASP A 415 11.81 -21.68 -11.05
N ALA A 416 12.02 -20.58 -10.33
CA ALA A 416 13.06 -20.51 -9.29
C ALA A 416 12.79 -21.53 -8.18
N TYR A 417 11.54 -21.72 -7.78
CA TYR A 417 11.13 -22.71 -6.79
C TYR A 417 11.39 -24.14 -7.28
N TYR A 418 11.03 -24.43 -8.53
CA TYR A 418 11.24 -25.75 -9.14
C TYR A 418 12.73 -26.11 -9.26
N HIS A 419 13.58 -25.15 -9.65
CA HIS A 419 15.01 -25.35 -9.85
C HIS A 419 15.84 -25.28 -8.56
N ARG A 420 15.29 -24.78 -7.45
CA ARG A 420 15.90 -24.86 -6.12
C ARG A 420 15.75 -26.27 -5.58
N SER A 421 16.60 -27.19 -6.06
CA SER A 421 16.55 -28.62 -5.73
C SER A 421 16.78 -28.95 -4.25
N PHE A 422 17.23 -28.01 -3.44
CA PHE A 422 17.47 -28.15 -2.00
C PHE A 422 17.27 -26.79 -1.32
N GLY A 423 16.03 -26.46 -1.04
CA GLY A 423 15.65 -25.22 -0.39
C GLY A 423 15.02 -25.48 0.98
N ASP A 424 14.65 -24.40 1.63
CA ASP A 424 13.96 -24.39 2.94
C ASP A 424 12.58 -25.11 2.88
N GLU A 425 12.14 -25.56 1.70
CA GLU A 425 10.83 -26.18 1.45
C GLU A 425 10.67 -27.55 2.10
N PHE A 426 11.75 -28.31 2.19
CA PHE A 426 11.78 -29.60 2.90
C PHE A 426 11.87 -29.43 4.41
N GLY A 427 12.15 -28.19 4.84
CA GLY A 427 12.38 -27.85 6.23
C GLY A 427 13.78 -28.19 6.70
N VAL A 428 14.11 -27.63 7.86
CA VAL A 428 15.37 -27.91 8.58
C VAL A 428 15.13 -29.09 9.52
N SER A 429 16.09 -30.00 9.58
CA SER A 429 16.09 -31.13 10.50
C SER A 429 15.98 -30.69 11.95
N THR A 430 15.22 -31.41 12.74
CA THR A 430 15.09 -31.22 14.19
C THR A 430 16.33 -31.67 14.95
N GLY A 431 17.22 -32.42 14.29
CA GLY A 431 18.37 -33.08 14.88
C GLY A 431 18.05 -34.44 15.48
N TRP A 432 16.81 -34.91 15.36
CA TRP A 432 16.38 -36.24 15.80
C TRP A 432 15.77 -37.01 14.63
N ARG A 433 16.43 -38.12 14.23
CA ARG A 433 16.02 -38.89 13.04
C ARG A 433 14.59 -39.39 13.12
N ASN A 434 14.18 -39.90 14.28
CA ASN A 434 12.83 -40.43 14.48
C ASN A 434 11.75 -39.33 14.35
N LEU A 435 12.10 -38.05 14.63
CA LEU A 435 11.18 -36.94 14.49
C LEU A 435 11.24 -36.33 13.10
N ASP A 436 12.40 -36.33 12.43
CA ASP A 436 12.56 -35.76 11.07
C ASP A 436 11.71 -36.48 10.03
N GLU A 437 11.35 -37.75 10.24
CA GLU A 437 10.40 -38.48 9.41
C GLU A 437 8.96 -37.91 9.53
N LEU A 438 8.64 -37.21 10.63
CA LEU A 438 7.32 -36.73 10.95
C LEU A 438 7.21 -35.19 10.88
N TYR A 439 8.30 -34.47 11.19
CA TYR A 439 8.29 -33.02 11.30
C TYR A 439 9.66 -32.44 11.02
N ASN A 440 9.72 -31.56 10.01
CA ASN A 440 10.86 -30.70 9.73
C ASN A 440 10.42 -29.24 9.85
N VAL A 441 11.35 -28.35 10.21
CA VAL A 441 11.06 -26.95 10.52
C VAL A 441 11.14 -26.11 9.26
N VAL A 442 9.98 -25.69 8.72
CA VAL A 442 9.91 -24.84 7.53
C VAL A 442 9.84 -23.37 7.93
N PRO A 443 10.70 -22.48 7.39
CA PRO A 443 10.59 -21.05 7.61
C PRO A 443 9.22 -20.50 7.19
N GLY A 444 8.67 -19.57 7.96
CA GLY A 444 7.37 -18.95 7.65
C GLY A 444 6.14 -19.76 8.09
N GLU A 445 6.33 -20.89 8.77
CA GLU A 445 5.24 -21.68 9.34
C GLU A 445 5.02 -21.41 10.84
N LEU A 446 3.78 -21.69 11.27
CA LEU A 446 3.35 -21.61 12.67
C LEU A 446 3.17 -23.02 13.23
N THR A 447 3.99 -23.38 14.23
CA THR A 447 3.86 -24.62 14.99
C THR A 447 3.26 -24.33 16.37
N ILE A 448 2.14 -24.96 16.68
CA ILE A 448 1.53 -24.97 18.02
C ILE A 448 2.09 -26.15 18.80
N VAL A 449 2.62 -25.86 20.00
CA VAL A 449 3.15 -26.88 20.93
C VAL A 449 2.27 -26.89 22.16
N THR A 450 1.77 -28.07 22.53
CA THR A 450 0.95 -28.27 23.73
C THR A 450 1.39 -29.50 24.53
N GLY A 451 0.77 -29.71 25.65
CA GLY A 451 1.02 -30.82 26.56
C GLY A 451 0.67 -30.44 27.99
N VAL A 452 0.43 -31.41 28.84
CA VAL A 452 0.10 -31.17 30.26
C VAL A 452 1.23 -30.42 30.98
N PRO A 453 0.97 -29.71 32.09
CA PRO A 453 2.03 -29.09 32.90
C PRO A 453 3.13 -30.10 33.24
N ASN A 454 4.39 -29.68 33.22
CA ASN A 454 5.59 -30.54 33.47
C ASN A 454 5.79 -31.67 32.44
N SER A 455 5.19 -31.62 31.26
CA SER A 455 5.48 -32.61 30.19
C SER A 455 6.83 -32.34 29.49
N GLY A 456 7.47 -31.19 29.72
CA GLY A 456 8.75 -30.81 29.15
C GLY A 456 8.69 -30.03 27.86
N LYS A 457 7.56 -29.30 27.57
CA LYS A 457 7.40 -28.49 26.36
C LYS A 457 8.54 -27.51 26.11
N SER A 458 8.81 -26.64 27.09
CA SER A 458 9.89 -25.64 27.01
C SER A 458 11.27 -26.28 26.90
N GLU A 459 11.54 -27.37 27.65
CA GLU A 459 12.79 -28.12 27.56
C GLU A 459 13.02 -28.71 26.16
N TRP A 460 11.94 -29.23 25.53
CA TRP A 460 11.99 -29.79 24.19
C TRP A 460 12.22 -28.71 23.15
N ILE A 461 11.52 -27.54 23.25
CA ILE A 461 11.73 -26.42 22.36
C ILE A 461 13.15 -25.87 22.46
N ASP A 462 13.67 -25.70 23.69
CA ASP A 462 15.05 -25.27 23.94
C ASP A 462 16.06 -26.20 23.26
N ALA A 463 15.86 -27.52 23.37
CA ALA A 463 16.73 -28.50 22.72
C ALA A 463 16.61 -28.45 21.18
N LEU A 464 15.39 -28.30 20.66
CA LEU A 464 15.15 -28.17 19.23
C LEU A 464 15.87 -26.95 18.62
N ILE A 465 15.76 -25.79 19.25
CA ILE A 465 16.40 -24.57 18.73
C ILE A 465 17.90 -24.59 18.86
N CYS A 466 18.45 -25.26 19.90
CA CYS A 466 19.87 -25.53 20.00
C CYS A 466 20.36 -26.45 18.87
N ASN A 467 19.64 -27.53 18.56
CA ASN A 467 19.98 -28.42 17.44
C ASN A 467 19.97 -27.69 16.11
N ILE A 468 18.92 -26.86 15.84
CA ILE A 468 18.81 -26.08 14.60
C ILE A 468 19.96 -25.07 14.51
N ASN A 469 20.30 -24.38 15.61
CA ASN A 469 21.46 -23.47 15.59
C ASN A 469 22.75 -24.22 15.23
N HIS A 470 22.99 -25.38 15.85
CA HIS A 470 24.19 -26.17 15.58
C HIS A 470 24.26 -26.69 14.14
N SER A 471 23.11 -27.04 13.53
CA SER A 471 23.08 -27.65 12.19
C SER A 471 23.15 -26.62 11.08
N VAL A 472 22.40 -25.49 11.20
CA VAL A 472 22.23 -24.49 10.10
C VAL A 472 22.46 -23.06 10.54
N GLY A 473 22.88 -22.80 11.79
CA GLY A 473 23.26 -21.47 12.29
C GLY A 473 22.09 -20.50 12.45
N TRP A 474 20.85 -20.98 12.59
CA TRP A 474 19.71 -20.08 12.83
C TRP A 474 19.85 -19.35 14.15
N THR A 475 19.38 -18.10 14.17
CA THR A 475 19.24 -17.29 15.37
C THR A 475 17.77 -17.14 15.75
N PHE A 476 17.50 -16.88 17.01
CA PHE A 476 16.15 -16.95 17.58
C PHE A 476 15.82 -15.76 18.44
N VAL A 477 14.52 -15.46 18.50
CA VAL A 477 13.94 -14.57 19.51
C VAL A 477 13.12 -15.40 20.49
N LEU A 478 13.37 -15.20 21.76
CA LEU A 478 12.69 -15.90 22.86
C LEU A 478 11.78 -14.91 23.60
N CYS A 479 10.48 -15.14 23.58
CA CYS A 479 9.49 -14.49 24.42
C CYS A 479 9.02 -15.53 25.47
N SER A 480 9.90 -15.82 26.43
CA SER A 480 9.63 -16.77 27.52
C SER A 480 9.28 -16.01 28.79
N MET A 481 8.05 -16.18 29.26
CA MET A 481 7.48 -15.42 30.36
C MET A 481 7.54 -16.19 31.69
N GLU A 482 7.54 -17.51 31.64
CA GLU A 482 7.62 -18.36 32.84
C GLU A 482 9.04 -18.50 33.39
N ASN A 483 10.08 -18.40 32.55
CA ASN A 483 11.45 -18.62 32.94
C ASN A 483 12.16 -17.31 33.38
N LYS A 484 12.85 -17.31 34.50
CA LYS A 484 13.83 -16.25 34.82
C LYS A 484 14.98 -16.32 33.82
N VAL A 485 15.51 -15.17 33.40
CA VAL A 485 16.60 -15.12 32.39
C VAL A 485 17.77 -16.01 32.74
N ARG A 486 18.25 -15.94 34.00
CA ARG A 486 19.38 -16.77 34.47
C ARG A 486 19.11 -18.28 34.42
N GLU A 487 17.86 -18.69 34.67
CA GLU A 487 17.45 -20.10 34.64
C GLU A 487 17.33 -20.59 33.20
N HIS A 488 16.78 -19.77 32.32
CA HIS A 488 16.69 -20.08 30.90
C HIS A 488 18.09 -20.14 30.27
N ALA A 489 18.96 -19.15 30.54
CA ALA A 489 20.35 -19.17 30.08
C ALA A 489 21.09 -20.44 30.53
N ARG A 490 20.91 -20.84 31.83
CA ARG A 490 21.47 -22.09 32.31
C ARG A 490 21.01 -23.30 31.50
N LYS A 491 19.72 -23.43 31.24
CA LYS A 491 19.13 -24.54 30.46
C LYS A 491 19.70 -24.63 29.05
N LEU A 492 19.83 -23.47 28.38
CA LEU A 492 20.42 -23.39 27.04
C LEU A 492 21.92 -23.75 27.05
N LEU A 493 22.66 -23.25 28.03
CA LEU A 493 24.10 -23.59 28.22
C LEU A 493 24.32 -25.05 28.48
N GLU A 494 23.52 -25.68 29.35
CA GLU A 494 23.62 -27.12 29.66
C GLU A 494 23.43 -27.96 28.38
N LYS A 495 22.48 -27.55 27.49
CA LYS A 495 22.25 -28.23 26.22
C LYS A 495 23.37 -28.01 25.21
N HIS A 496 23.91 -26.78 25.16
CA HIS A 496 24.97 -26.42 24.23
C HIS A 496 26.31 -27.06 24.59
N ILE A 497 26.71 -26.95 25.86
CA ILE A 497 28.01 -27.42 26.37
C ILE A 497 27.97 -28.91 26.71
N LYS A 498 26.77 -29.47 26.94
CA LYS A 498 26.54 -30.88 27.33
C LYS A 498 27.16 -31.26 28.68
N LYS A 499 27.29 -30.29 29.57
CA LYS A 499 27.75 -30.43 30.95
C LYS A 499 26.81 -29.73 31.92
N PRO A 500 26.66 -30.21 33.15
CA PRO A 500 25.82 -29.54 34.15
C PRO A 500 26.40 -28.17 34.55
N PHE A 501 25.52 -27.21 34.75
CA PHE A 501 25.90 -25.86 35.21
C PHE A 501 26.37 -25.87 36.68
N PHE A 502 25.72 -26.67 37.50
CA PHE A 502 26.06 -26.82 38.93
C PHE A 502 26.63 -28.20 39.23
N LYS A 503 27.55 -28.25 40.18
CA LYS A 503 27.97 -29.51 40.80
C LYS A 503 26.89 -29.93 41.82
N ALA A 504 25.87 -30.63 41.36
CA ALA A 504 24.69 -30.97 42.15
C ALA A 504 24.44 -32.48 42.12
N SER A 505 23.69 -33.00 43.10
CA SER A 505 23.35 -34.42 43.22
C SER A 505 22.66 -35.02 41.98
N TYR A 506 21.95 -34.20 41.18
CA TYR A 506 21.34 -34.65 39.94
C TYR A 506 22.35 -34.87 38.80
N GLY A 507 23.57 -34.32 38.91
CA GLY A 507 24.63 -34.43 37.91
C GLY A 507 25.39 -35.77 38.01
N GLY A 508 25.18 -36.56 39.05
CA GLY A 508 25.92 -37.80 39.28
C GLY A 508 27.43 -37.53 39.29
N ASN A 509 28.20 -38.35 38.54
CA ASN A 509 29.63 -38.17 38.34
C ASN A 509 30.00 -37.28 37.16
N ALA A 510 29.02 -36.60 36.53
CA ALA A 510 29.27 -35.74 35.38
C ALA A 510 30.10 -34.51 35.80
N GLU A 511 31.11 -34.21 35.01
CA GLU A 511 31.96 -33.05 35.23
C GLU A 511 31.20 -31.77 34.94
N ARG A 512 31.30 -30.78 35.84
CA ARG A 512 30.70 -29.47 35.66
C ARG A 512 31.42 -28.71 34.55
N MET A 513 30.68 -27.85 33.78
CA MET A 513 31.31 -26.94 32.83
C MET A 513 32.34 -26.04 33.48
N THR A 514 33.46 -25.79 32.80
CA THR A 514 34.53 -24.91 33.26
C THR A 514 34.17 -23.44 33.10
N GLU A 515 34.99 -22.55 33.66
CA GLU A 515 34.77 -21.11 33.50
C GLU A 515 35.00 -20.65 32.04
N GLU A 516 35.97 -21.28 31.36
CA GLU A 516 36.25 -21.03 29.95
C GLU A 516 35.08 -21.47 29.05
N GLU A 517 34.53 -22.68 29.31
CA GLU A 517 33.35 -23.18 28.60
C GLU A 517 32.13 -22.30 28.87
N LEU A 518 31.99 -21.74 30.08
CA LEU A 518 30.94 -20.82 30.43
C LEU A 518 31.06 -19.48 29.64
N GLU A 519 32.29 -18.92 29.54
CA GLU A 519 32.50 -17.69 28.78
C GLU A 519 32.22 -17.87 27.28
N GLN A 520 32.70 -18.98 26.70
CA GLN A 520 32.35 -19.33 25.30
C GLN A 520 30.85 -19.53 25.12
N GLY A 521 30.21 -20.19 26.06
CA GLY A 521 28.76 -20.38 26.06
C GLY A 521 27.97 -19.06 26.16
N LYS A 522 28.45 -18.10 26.97
CA LYS A 522 27.82 -16.76 27.05
C LYS A 522 27.93 -16.00 25.74
N GLN A 523 29.06 -16.09 25.04
CA GLN A 523 29.22 -15.53 23.72
C GLN A 523 28.25 -16.18 22.73
N TRP A 524 28.15 -17.51 22.71
CA TRP A 524 27.19 -18.23 21.90
C TRP A 524 25.74 -17.84 22.19
N LEU A 525 25.35 -17.65 23.47
CA LEU A 525 24.02 -17.15 23.82
C LEU A 525 23.74 -15.77 23.21
N SER A 526 24.74 -14.87 23.30
CA SER A 526 24.63 -13.50 22.74
C SER A 526 24.47 -13.51 21.23
N ASP A 527 25.18 -14.38 20.53
CA ASP A 527 25.16 -14.46 19.07
C ASP A 527 23.91 -15.17 18.52
N THR A 528 23.33 -16.06 19.33
CA THR A 528 22.23 -16.94 18.90
C THR A 528 20.87 -16.42 19.28
N PHE A 529 20.73 -15.79 20.47
CA PHE A 529 19.41 -15.47 21.03
C PHE A 529 19.21 -14.00 21.34
N SER A 530 18.02 -13.49 20.99
CA SER A 530 17.49 -12.23 21.47
C SER A 530 16.31 -12.49 22.41
N LEU A 531 16.16 -11.69 23.47
CA LEU A 531 15.09 -11.87 24.46
C LEU A 531 14.06 -10.73 24.33
N ILE A 532 12.78 -11.08 24.26
CA ILE A 532 11.66 -10.16 24.42
C ILE A 532 11.19 -10.22 25.88
N ARG A 533 11.29 -9.10 26.57
CA ARG A 533 10.83 -8.96 27.97
C ARG A 533 10.17 -7.62 28.20
N CYS A 534 9.13 -7.61 29.02
CA CYS A 534 8.57 -6.38 29.57
C CYS A 534 9.45 -5.91 30.74
N GLU A 535 9.83 -4.63 30.72
CA GLU A 535 10.62 -4.01 31.82
C GLU A 535 9.76 -3.70 33.04
N ASN A 536 8.45 -3.58 32.84
CA ASN A 536 7.45 -3.34 33.88
C ASN A 536 6.59 -4.58 34.07
N ASP A 537 5.88 -4.71 35.20
CA ASP A 537 4.97 -5.84 35.51
C ASP A 537 3.75 -5.95 34.56
N ALA A 538 3.80 -5.30 33.40
CA ALA A 538 2.77 -5.40 32.38
C ALA A 538 2.89 -6.68 31.56
N LEU A 539 1.76 -7.32 31.28
CA LEU A 539 1.73 -8.47 30.36
C LEU A 539 1.93 -7.99 28.91
N PRO A 540 2.77 -8.68 28.12
CA PRO A 540 3.04 -8.31 26.73
C PRO A 540 1.84 -8.59 25.82
N SER A 541 1.42 -7.63 25.02
CA SER A 541 0.43 -7.88 23.97
C SER A 541 1.10 -8.56 22.77
N ILE A 542 0.35 -9.41 22.04
CA ILE A 542 0.87 -10.09 20.86
C ILE A 542 1.33 -9.09 19.77
N LYS A 543 0.68 -7.93 19.66
CA LYS A 543 1.09 -6.88 18.71
C LYS A 543 2.50 -6.39 19.03
N TRP A 544 2.76 -6.06 20.29
CA TRP A 544 4.05 -5.59 20.76
C TRP A 544 5.15 -6.67 20.59
N VAL A 545 4.86 -7.94 20.93
CA VAL A 545 5.79 -9.06 20.69
C VAL A 545 6.19 -9.16 19.22
N LEU A 546 5.21 -9.09 18.29
CA LEU A 546 5.48 -9.19 16.86
C LEU A 546 6.25 -7.97 16.31
N GLU A 547 6.04 -6.77 16.87
CA GLU A 547 6.81 -5.58 16.49
C GLU A 547 8.30 -5.72 16.89
N LEU A 548 8.59 -6.22 18.09
CA LEU A 548 9.96 -6.49 18.52
C LEU A 548 10.60 -7.65 17.75
N ALA A 549 9.85 -8.72 17.51
CA ALA A 549 10.31 -9.84 16.70
C ALA A 549 10.66 -9.38 15.26
N LYS A 550 9.83 -8.50 14.66
CA LYS A 550 10.15 -7.87 13.37
C LYS A 550 11.46 -7.09 13.41
N ALA A 551 11.69 -6.32 14.48
CA ALA A 551 12.94 -5.58 14.64
C ALA A 551 14.15 -6.53 14.73
N ALA A 552 14.02 -7.65 15.43
CA ALA A 552 15.07 -8.67 15.53
C ALA A 552 15.33 -9.36 14.18
N VAL A 553 14.31 -9.70 13.43
CA VAL A 553 14.46 -10.23 12.04
C VAL A 553 15.24 -9.26 11.17
N LEU A 554 14.86 -7.98 11.18
CA LEU A 554 15.50 -6.96 10.32
C LEU A 554 16.92 -6.61 10.76
N ARG A 555 17.26 -6.67 12.05
CA ARG A 555 18.58 -6.30 12.58
C ARG A 555 19.57 -7.47 12.62
N HIS A 556 19.08 -8.65 12.97
CA HIS A 556 19.92 -9.81 13.29
C HIS A 556 19.64 -11.01 12.39
N GLY A 557 18.74 -10.90 11.41
CA GLY A 557 18.43 -12.02 10.52
C GLY A 557 17.76 -13.22 11.22
N VAL A 558 17.03 -12.98 12.32
CA VAL A 558 16.39 -14.04 13.10
C VAL A 558 15.44 -14.87 12.24
N ARG A 559 15.55 -16.19 12.34
CA ARG A 559 14.75 -17.17 11.58
C ARG A 559 13.72 -17.91 12.44
N GLY A 560 13.78 -17.79 13.77
CA GLY A 560 12.85 -18.45 14.68
C GLY A 560 12.36 -17.56 15.82
N LEU A 561 11.07 -17.61 16.13
CA LEU A 561 10.42 -16.95 17.26
C LEU A 561 9.76 -17.99 18.16
N VAL A 562 10.08 -17.99 19.45
CA VAL A 562 9.42 -18.81 20.48
C VAL A 562 8.57 -17.91 21.36
N ILE A 563 7.29 -18.24 21.51
CA ILE A 563 6.35 -17.58 22.44
C ILE A 563 5.87 -18.65 23.44
N ASP A 564 6.28 -18.51 24.69
CA ASP A 564 6.04 -19.52 25.74
C ASP A 564 5.65 -18.88 27.08
N PRO A 565 4.38 -19.01 27.53
CA PRO A 565 3.21 -19.55 26.84
C PRO A 565 2.16 -18.47 26.44
N TYR A 566 1.12 -18.88 25.71
CA TYR A 566 -0.05 -18.05 25.37
C TYR A 566 -0.75 -17.44 26.59
N ASN A 567 -0.83 -18.21 27.68
CA ASN A 567 -1.59 -17.85 28.87
C ASN A 567 -1.01 -16.63 29.61
N GLU A 568 0.24 -16.28 29.38
CA GLU A 568 0.93 -15.13 29.98
C GLU A 568 0.91 -13.88 29.07
N LEU A 569 0.22 -13.94 27.94
CA LEU A 569 0.01 -12.77 27.09
C LEU A 569 -1.15 -11.92 27.60
N ASP A 570 -1.05 -10.60 27.40
CA ASP A 570 -2.18 -9.69 27.63
C ASP A 570 -3.29 -9.90 26.61
N HIS A 571 -4.43 -10.33 27.09
CA HIS A 571 -5.63 -10.58 26.30
C HIS A 571 -6.53 -9.34 26.26
N GLN A 572 -5.98 -8.16 25.89
CA GLN A 572 -6.77 -6.94 25.70
C GLN A 572 -7.88 -7.16 24.66
N ARG A 573 -9.04 -7.57 25.15
CA ARG A 573 -10.24 -7.78 24.33
C ARG A 573 -11.22 -6.64 24.51
N PRO A 574 -11.78 -6.07 23.44
CA PRO A 574 -13.00 -5.27 23.54
C PRO A 574 -14.12 -6.07 24.19
N VAL A 575 -14.97 -5.44 24.97
CA VAL A 575 -16.07 -6.12 25.69
C VAL A 575 -16.99 -6.91 24.74
N SER A 576 -17.09 -6.47 23.48
CA SER A 576 -17.89 -7.10 22.44
C SER A 576 -17.23 -8.32 21.77
N GLN A 577 -15.94 -8.59 22.03
CA GLN A 577 -15.18 -9.66 21.36
C GLN A 577 -15.13 -10.93 22.20
N THR A 578 -15.53 -12.05 21.63
CA THR A 578 -15.38 -13.35 22.27
C THR A 578 -13.92 -13.82 22.31
N GLU A 579 -13.59 -14.70 23.27
CA GLU A 579 -12.23 -15.28 23.34
C GLU A 579 -11.86 -16.04 22.06
N THR A 580 -12.81 -16.77 21.50
CA THR A 580 -12.61 -17.52 20.25
C THR A 580 -12.27 -16.60 19.08
N GLU A 581 -12.94 -15.46 18.95
CA GLU A 581 -12.65 -14.46 17.92
C GLU A 581 -11.26 -13.81 18.12
N TYR A 582 -10.93 -13.49 19.37
CA TYR A 582 -9.61 -12.96 19.72
C TYR A 582 -8.50 -13.93 19.33
N VAL A 583 -8.58 -15.19 19.76
CA VAL A 583 -7.61 -16.26 19.43
C VAL A 583 -7.51 -16.40 17.90
N SER A 584 -8.62 -16.41 17.21
CA SER A 584 -8.65 -16.49 15.74
C SER A 584 -7.87 -15.33 15.09
N GLN A 585 -8.11 -14.09 15.51
CA GLN A 585 -7.41 -12.91 14.97
C GLN A 585 -5.94 -12.89 15.35
N MET A 586 -5.60 -13.25 16.58
CA MET A 586 -4.23 -13.34 17.09
C MET A 586 -3.42 -14.33 16.27
N LEU A 587 -3.90 -15.55 16.10
CA LEU A 587 -3.22 -16.59 15.31
C LEU A 587 -3.07 -16.19 13.84
N THR A 588 -4.04 -15.45 13.29
CA THR A 588 -3.91 -14.90 11.93
C THR A 588 -2.77 -13.89 11.83
N LYS A 589 -2.61 -13.01 12.83
CA LYS A 589 -1.49 -12.05 12.87
C LYS A 589 -0.15 -12.74 12.98
N ILE A 590 -0.03 -13.74 13.87
CA ILE A 590 1.19 -14.53 14.03
C ILE A 590 1.55 -15.26 12.73
N LYS A 591 0.59 -15.92 12.10
CA LYS A 591 0.82 -16.62 10.85
C LYS A 591 1.25 -15.70 9.71
N ARG A 592 0.61 -14.54 9.56
CA ARG A 592 1.01 -13.53 8.57
C ARG A 592 2.42 -12.99 8.85
N PHE A 593 2.77 -12.78 10.11
CA PHE A 593 4.13 -12.41 10.50
C PHE A 593 5.13 -13.48 10.07
N ALA A 594 4.86 -14.75 10.40
CA ALA A 594 5.71 -15.87 10.02
C ALA A 594 5.96 -15.89 8.50
N GLN A 595 4.89 -15.89 7.71
CA GLN A 595 4.95 -15.95 6.25
C GLN A 595 5.66 -14.74 5.63
N HIS A 596 5.35 -13.52 6.11
CA HIS A 596 5.89 -12.29 5.54
C HIS A 596 7.38 -12.11 5.82
N HIS A 597 7.84 -12.61 6.96
CA HIS A 597 9.23 -12.45 7.39
C HIS A 597 10.09 -13.71 7.21
N GLY A 598 9.54 -14.81 6.70
CA GLY A 598 10.25 -16.08 6.57
C GLY A 598 10.76 -16.60 7.93
N CYS A 599 10.05 -16.28 9.02
CA CYS A 599 10.42 -16.64 10.38
C CYS A 599 9.50 -17.75 10.90
N HIS A 600 10.08 -18.89 11.34
CA HIS A 600 9.27 -19.94 11.95
C HIS A 600 8.82 -19.53 13.36
N VAL A 601 7.57 -19.80 13.71
CA VAL A 601 7.03 -19.44 15.02
C VAL A 601 6.59 -20.68 15.78
N TRP A 602 7.19 -20.92 16.94
CA TRP A 602 6.70 -21.89 17.93
C TRP A 602 5.87 -21.15 18.96
N PHE A 603 4.63 -21.59 19.13
CA PHE A 603 3.67 -20.96 20.02
C PHE A 603 3.14 -22.01 21.00
N VAL A 604 3.48 -21.83 22.27
CA VAL A 604 3.10 -22.76 23.35
C VAL A 604 1.75 -22.38 23.90
N ALA A 605 0.85 -23.36 23.97
CA ALA A 605 -0.48 -23.19 24.56
C ALA A 605 -0.81 -24.35 25.47
N HIS A 606 -1.32 -24.07 26.69
CA HIS A 606 -1.69 -25.09 27.64
C HIS A 606 -3.06 -25.72 27.33
N PRO A 607 -3.24 -27.03 27.57
CA PRO A 607 -4.55 -27.63 27.52
C PRO A 607 -5.43 -27.08 28.66
N ARG A 608 -6.75 -27.09 28.44
CA ARG A 608 -7.72 -26.89 29.52
C ARG A 608 -7.54 -27.94 30.61
N GLN A 609 -8.12 -27.71 31.77
CA GLN A 609 -8.14 -28.74 32.82
C GLN A 609 -8.86 -29.97 32.29
N LEU A 610 -8.13 -31.08 32.20
CA LEU A 610 -8.64 -32.36 31.72
C LEU A 610 -9.28 -33.10 32.90
N HIS A 611 -10.62 -33.06 32.97
CA HIS A 611 -11.38 -33.84 33.90
C HIS A 611 -11.29 -35.33 33.49
N SER A 612 -11.03 -36.21 34.39
CA SER A 612 -10.89 -37.68 34.14
C SER A 612 -9.69 -38.06 33.26
N TRP A 613 -8.59 -37.30 33.34
CA TRP A 613 -7.38 -37.66 32.60
C TRP A 613 -6.76 -38.94 33.09
N VAL A 614 -6.57 -39.91 32.20
CA VAL A 614 -6.07 -41.28 32.48
C VAL A 614 -4.59 -41.46 32.08
N GLY A 615 -3.80 -40.38 31.97
CA GLY A 615 -2.36 -40.44 31.65
C GLY A 615 -2.02 -40.43 30.16
N ALA A 616 -2.98 -40.43 29.24
CA ALA A 616 -2.72 -40.37 27.79
C ALA A 616 -2.30 -38.97 27.32
N PRO A 617 -1.56 -38.85 26.17
CA PRO A 617 -1.30 -37.54 25.56
C PRO A 617 -2.58 -36.75 25.31
N PRO A 618 -2.66 -35.44 25.66
CA PRO A 618 -3.82 -34.63 25.33
C PRO A 618 -3.95 -34.45 23.82
N ASN A 619 -5.13 -34.10 23.36
CA ASN A 619 -5.36 -33.72 21.96
C ASN A 619 -5.14 -32.23 21.76
N LEU A 620 -4.83 -31.79 20.52
CA LEU A 620 -4.77 -30.38 20.17
C LEU A 620 -6.11 -29.64 20.36
N TYR A 621 -7.23 -30.32 20.32
CA TYR A 621 -8.55 -29.78 20.65
C TYR A 621 -8.77 -29.53 22.14
N ASP A 622 -7.88 -30.05 22.98
CA ASP A 622 -7.92 -29.83 24.42
C ASP A 622 -7.25 -28.49 24.83
N ILE A 623 -6.65 -27.77 23.88
CA ILE A 623 -6.04 -26.45 24.16
C ILE A 623 -7.15 -25.50 24.65
N SER A 624 -6.83 -24.77 25.75
CA SER A 624 -7.74 -23.78 26.31
C SER A 624 -8.02 -22.65 25.34
N GLY A 625 -9.25 -22.21 25.28
CA GLY A 625 -9.69 -21.00 24.59
C GLY A 625 -10.30 -21.22 23.19
N SER A 626 -9.80 -22.13 22.35
CA SER A 626 -10.38 -22.26 21.02
C SER A 626 -9.84 -23.40 20.15
N ALA A 627 -10.72 -24.06 19.38
CA ALA A 627 -10.33 -24.94 18.28
C ALA A 627 -9.51 -24.24 17.17
N HIS A 628 -9.43 -22.92 17.18
CA HIS A 628 -8.65 -22.17 16.19
C HIS A 628 -7.16 -22.43 16.28
N PHE A 629 -6.62 -22.88 17.43
CA PHE A 629 -5.22 -23.29 17.53
C PHE A 629 -4.89 -24.37 16.51
N ILE A 630 -5.69 -25.43 16.43
CA ILE A 630 -5.48 -26.48 15.44
C ILE A 630 -5.86 -26.02 14.03
N ASN A 631 -6.92 -25.24 13.88
CA ASN A 631 -7.40 -24.86 12.55
C ASN A 631 -6.41 -23.93 11.80
N LYS A 632 -5.75 -23.04 12.51
CA LYS A 632 -4.90 -22.00 11.91
C LYS A 632 -3.40 -22.32 11.89
N CYS A 633 -2.90 -23.23 12.75
CA CYS A 633 -1.50 -23.62 12.70
C CYS A 633 -1.17 -24.41 11.41
N ASP A 634 0.09 -24.40 11.06
CA ASP A 634 0.63 -25.29 10.01
C ASP A 634 0.98 -26.63 10.61
N ASN A 635 1.63 -26.64 11.76
CA ASN A 635 1.98 -27.85 12.49
C ASN A 635 1.42 -27.81 13.91
N GLY A 636 1.07 -28.97 14.44
CA GLY A 636 0.58 -29.12 15.80
C GLY A 636 1.22 -30.31 16.49
N ILE A 637 1.93 -30.05 17.59
CA ILE A 637 2.76 -31.01 18.32
C ILE A 637 2.28 -31.07 19.77
N VAL A 638 2.21 -32.29 20.28
CA VAL A 638 1.94 -32.58 21.71
C VAL A 638 3.16 -33.22 22.32
N ILE A 639 3.71 -32.60 23.38
CA ILE A 639 4.80 -33.16 24.15
C ILE A 639 4.19 -33.87 25.33
N HIS A 640 4.45 -35.19 25.40
CA HIS A 640 3.97 -36.07 26.46
C HIS A 640 5.11 -36.78 27.13
N ARG A 641 5.07 -36.83 28.44
CA ARG A 641 6.05 -37.53 29.28
C ARG A 641 5.34 -38.50 30.18
N ASN A 642 5.84 -39.72 30.20
CA ASN A 642 5.36 -40.71 31.16
C ASN A 642 5.61 -40.24 32.61
N ARG A 643 4.59 -40.37 33.45
CA ARG A 643 4.65 -40.00 34.87
C ARG A 643 4.51 -41.19 35.80
N ASP A 644 4.13 -42.32 35.25
CA ASP A 644 3.95 -43.55 35.97
C ASP A 644 5.20 -44.43 35.74
N PRO A 645 6.04 -44.67 36.78
CA PRO A 645 7.19 -45.52 36.66
C PRO A 645 6.85 -46.94 36.24
N ASP A 646 5.65 -47.42 36.60
CA ASP A 646 5.18 -48.78 36.28
C ASP A 646 4.74 -48.89 34.80
N ALA A 647 4.42 -47.76 34.16
CA ALA A 647 4.08 -47.70 32.74
C ALA A 647 5.30 -47.57 31.81
N GLY A 648 6.52 -47.47 32.34
CA GLY A 648 7.77 -47.42 31.57
C GLY A 648 8.75 -46.34 32.02
N PRO A 649 9.86 -46.13 31.30
CA PRO A 649 10.94 -45.21 31.69
C PRO A 649 10.43 -43.77 31.82
N ILE A 650 10.78 -43.08 32.93
CA ILE A 650 10.37 -41.70 33.23
C ILE A 650 11.08 -40.69 32.33
N ASP A 651 12.24 -41.01 31.79
CA ASP A 651 13.03 -40.24 30.87
C ASP A 651 12.54 -40.33 29.40
N ARG A 652 11.61 -41.20 29.10
CA ARG A 652 11.00 -41.33 27.78
C ARG A 652 9.99 -40.22 27.52
N VAL A 653 10.24 -39.49 26.46
CA VAL A 653 9.35 -38.41 25.99
C VAL A 653 8.75 -38.79 24.64
N GLN A 654 7.44 -38.72 24.54
CA GLN A 654 6.71 -38.93 23.31
C GLN A 654 6.39 -37.56 22.66
N VAL A 655 6.85 -37.38 21.44
CA VAL A 655 6.55 -36.22 20.60
C VAL A 655 5.46 -36.61 19.60
N CYS A 656 4.24 -36.21 19.89
CA CYS A 656 3.09 -36.57 19.08
C CYS A 656 2.84 -35.48 18.02
N VAL A 657 3.17 -35.72 16.77
CA VAL A 657 2.86 -34.84 15.64
C VAL A 657 1.41 -35.11 15.22
N ARG A 658 0.53 -34.16 15.47
CA ARG A 658 -0.92 -34.30 15.27
C ARG A 658 -1.46 -33.51 14.09
N LYS A 659 -0.66 -32.60 13.57
CA LYS A 659 -0.96 -31.86 12.35
C LYS A 659 0.31 -31.47 11.62
N VAL A 660 0.33 -31.70 10.31
CA VAL A 660 1.30 -31.18 9.37
C VAL A 660 0.53 -30.74 8.13
N ARG A 661 0.66 -29.49 7.74
CA ARG A 661 0.01 -28.94 6.54
C ARG A 661 0.84 -29.21 5.29
N ASN A 662 2.15 -29.04 5.40
CA ASN A 662 3.08 -29.25 4.30
C ASN A 662 3.52 -30.73 4.25
N LYS A 663 2.90 -31.50 3.36
CA LYS A 663 3.18 -32.93 3.18
C LYS A 663 4.63 -33.23 2.76
N VAL A 664 5.38 -32.23 2.30
CA VAL A 664 6.79 -32.38 1.91
C VAL A 664 7.70 -32.33 3.14
N ALA A 665 7.30 -31.55 4.18
CA ALA A 665 8.07 -31.35 5.39
C ALA A 665 7.76 -32.36 6.51
N GLY A 666 6.74 -33.22 6.33
CA GLY A 666 6.44 -34.24 7.34
C GLY A 666 5.06 -34.87 7.23
N THR A 667 4.72 -35.66 8.23
CA THR A 667 3.43 -36.39 8.36
C THR A 667 3.03 -36.52 9.83
N ILE A 668 1.81 -36.95 10.09
CA ILE A 668 1.35 -37.20 11.47
C ILE A 668 1.91 -38.53 11.98
N GLY A 669 2.25 -38.56 13.26
CA GLY A 669 2.80 -39.78 13.91
C GLY A 669 3.33 -39.48 15.29
N ASP A 670 3.97 -40.44 15.87
CA ASP A 670 4.57 -40.40 17.20
C ASP A 670 6.05 -40.75 17.13
N ALA A 671 6.91 -39.85 17.62
CA ALA A 671 8.33 -40.11 17.84
C ALA A 671 8.63 -40.21 19.32
N TYR A 672 9.59 -41.03 19.67
CA TYR A 672 10.03 -41.24 21.05
C TYR A 672 11.48 -40.82 21.21
N LEU A 673 11.74 -39.98 22.22
CA LEU A 673 13.05 -39.46 22.55
C LEU A 673 13.39 -39.80 24.02
N SER A 674 14.67 -40.04 24.31
CA SER A 674 15.16 -40.11 25.68
C SER A 674 15.60 -38.71 26.15
N TYR A 675 15.28 -38.37 27.40
CA TYR A 675 15.62 -37.08 27.99
C TYR A 675 16.76 -37.27 29.02
N ASN A 676 17.87 -36.60 28.77
CA ASN A 676 18.96 -36.55 29.73
C ASN A 676 18.72 -35.44 30.77
N ARG A 677 18.44 -35.84 32.01
CA ARG A 677 18.12 -34.87 33.08
C ARG A 677 19.31 -34.00 33.48
N VAL A 678 20.54 -34.43 33.21
CA VAL A 678 21.77 -33.71 33.59
C VAL A 678 22.07 -32.56 32.64
N THR A 679 21.97 -32.82 31.34
CA THR A 679 22.32 -31.85 30.28
C THR A 679 21.10 -31.21 29.65
N GLY A 680 19.91 -31.73 29.90
CA GLY A 680 18.68 -31.29 29.27
C GLY A 680 18.56 -31.67 27.79
N GLU A 681 19.45 -32.52 27.28
CA GLU A 681 19.41 -32.99 25.88
C GLU A 681 18.32 -34.03 25.66
N PHE A 682 17.88 -34.13 24.44
CA PHE A 682 17.04 -35.22 23.94
C PHE A 682 17.80 -36.01 22.88
N ALA A 683 17.65 -37.33 22.87
CA ALA A 683 18.26 -38.21 21.90
C ALA A 683 17.25 -39.23 21.38
N ASP A 684 17.49 -39.73 20.14
CA ASP A 684 16.70 -40.80 19.57
C ASP A 684 16.79 -42.06 20.44
N ILE A 685 15.68 -42.74 20.64
CA ILE A 685 15.64 -44.07 21.29
C ILE A 685 15.95 -45.10 20.20
N LYS A 686 16.96 -45.87 20.44
CA LYS A 686 17.39 -46.98 19.56
C LYS A 686 16.37 -48.08 19.49
#